data_cb7e19f7e5c7e6e07c1302a667a7a891
#
_entry.id   cb7e19f7e5c7e6e07c1302a667a7a891
#
_cell.length_a   1.000
_cell.length_b   1.000
_cell.length_c   1.000
_cell.angle_alpha   90.00
_cell.angle_beta   90.00
_cell.angle_gamma   90.00
#
_symmetry.space_group_name_H-M   'P 1'
#
loop_
_entity.id
_entity.type
_entity.pdbx_description
1 polymer ?
#
loop_
_entity_poly.entity_id
_entity_poly.type
_entity_poly.pdbx_seq_one_letter_code
_entity_poly.pdbx_strand_id
1 'polypeptide(L)'
;MNMFSKVFGTRSQREVKRIMPLVKKIEDLRPEMQKLTDEELRGKTREFKKRLEEGATLDDLLPEAFATVREAAKRVLGMEHFEVQLIGGIVLHQGRIAEMKTGEGKTLVATLPSYLNALEGKGVHVVTVNDYLAKRDADEMGQVHRFLGLTVGVVLNDMKPEERREAYNCDITYVTNNELGFDYLRDNMVIYKEQLVQRDLHYCIIDEVDSILIDEARTPLIISGQSGKSTKLYEVCDILAQQLERGEASHEMTKMAAIMGEEVIETGDFVVNEKDKIVNLTEQGVKKVEKFFNIENLADPENLEIQHNIILALRAHNLMHRDQDYVVKDDEVMIVDEFTGRIMPGRRYSDGLHQAIEAKEHVKVKRESKTLATITFQNFFNKYDKKGGMTGTALTEEKEFRDIYAMDVVEIPTNKPVQRKDLDDAVYMTKKEKFNAVVQSVKEAHEKQQPVLVGTITIETSELISRMLKREGIPHNVLNAKFHELEAEIVAQAGQAGAVTIATNMAGRGTDIKLDDVSRAAGGLKIIGTERHESRRIDNQLRGRSGRQGDPGESRFYISLEDDLMRLFGSERLMKVFTSLGVAENEQIEHKMLSNAIEKAQEKIEFNNFGIRKNLLDYDQVNNEQREIIYKERRQVLDGENMRDAIYKMITDIVENSVDTAINDDMDAEEWNFNELNSLLLPIVPIQPVALSRVTKKTKNGLKHQLKEEAVKLYESKEAEFPEPEAIREIERVILLKVIDRKWMDHIDDMEQLRQGVGLQAYGQRDPLVEYKMNGYEMFDAMTENIKEDTVRLLLHVKVEQKVEREEVAKVTGTNKDDSLQKGPVKKEVKVYPNDPCPCGSGKKYKQCCGRNA
;
A
#
# COMPACT_ATOMS: atom_id res chain seq x y z
N MET A 1 27.05 3.13 22.16
CA MET A 1 27.00 1.72 22.60
C MET A 1 27.09 1.67 24.12
N ASN A 2 26.03 1.19 24.76
CA ASN A 2 25.98 1.07 26.22
C ASN A 2 27.03 0.04 26.72
N MET A 3 27.61 0.28 27.90
CA MET A 3 28.64 -0.58 28.53
C MET A 3 28.18 -2.05 28.64
N PHE A 4 26.87 -2.30 28.81
CA PHE A 4 26.25 -3.64 28.80
C PHE A 4 26.41 -4.40 27.46
N SER A 5 26.31 -3.69 26.33
CA SER A 5 26.42 -4.30 25.00
C SER A 5 27.86 -4.72 24.64
N LYS A 6 28.86 -4.09 25.28
CA LYS A 6 30.27 -4.47 25.12
C LYS A 6 30.63 -5.76 25.83
N VAL A 7 29.94 -6.11 26.94
CA VAL A 7 30.22 -7.31 27.74
C VAL A 7 29.34 -8.49 27.34
N PHE A 8 28.07 -8.28 27.05
CA PHE A 8 27.08 -9.33 26.77
C PHE A 8 26.68 -9.47 25.28
N GLY A 9 27.26 -8.66 24.40
CA GLY A 9 26.91 -8.61 23.00
C GLY A 9 25.55 -7.93 22.75
N THR A 10 25.24 -7.65 21.47
CA THR A 10 23.94 -7.11 21.07
C THR A 10 22.84 -8.19 21.20
N ARG A 11 21.56 -7.77 21.15
CA ARG A 11 20.42 -8.71 21.13
C ARG A 11 20.55 -9.68 19.95
N SER A 12 20.82 -9.18 18.75
CA SER A 12 20.99 -9.99 17.55
C SER A 12 22.13 -11.00 17.70
N GLN A 13 23.27 -10.62 18.29
CA GLN A 13 24.37 -11.56 18.54
C GLN A 13 23.99 -12.70 19.49
N ARG A 14 23.14 -12.43 20.49
CA ARG A 14 22.64 -13.48 21.38
C ARG A 14 21.66 -14.42 20.68
N GLU A 15 20.79 -13.87 19.85
CA GLU A 15 19.85 -14.67 19.04
C GLU A 15 20.60 -15.55 18.03
N VAL A 16 21.60 -15.01 17.33
CA VAL A 16 22.47 -15.78 16.44
C VAL A 16 23.14 -16.94 17.20
N LYS A 17 23.67 -16.70 18.42
CA LYS A 17 24.23 -17.77 19.24
C LYS A 17 23.22 -18.85 19.62
N ARG A 18 21.95 -18.52 19.83
CA ARG A 18 20.87 -19.50 20.08
C ARG A 18 20.56 -20.36 18.85
N ILE A 19 20.70 -19.79 17.67
CA ILE A 19 20.42 -20.45 16.39
C ILE A 19 21.59 -21.36 15.98
N MET A 20 22.84 -21.05 16.34
CA MET A 20 24.04 -21.78 15.93
C MET A 20 23.99 -23.29 16.17
N PRO A 21 23.48 -23.84 17.30
CA PRO A 21 23.35 -25.29 17.46
C PRO A 21 22.49 -25.96 16.37
N LEU A 22 21.46 -25.26 15.86
CA LEU A 22 20.60 -25.75 14.79
C LEU A 22 21.34 -25.72 13.45
N VAL A 23 22.09 -24.63 13.18
CA VAL A 23 22.96 -24.52 12.00
C VAL A 23 23.98 -25.65 11.99
N LYS A 24 24.59 -25.98 13.14
CA LYS A 24 25.53 -27.10 13.24
C LYS A 24 24.87 -28.41 12.88
N LYS A 25 23.65 -28.68 13.34
CA LYS A 25 22.92 -29.90 12.95
C LYS A 25 22.70 -29.96 11.42
N ILE A 26 22.41 -28.84 10.77
CA ILE A 26 22.28 -28.79 9.31
C ILE A 26 23.60 -29.10 8.62
N GLU A 27 24.72 -28.54 9.12
CA GLU A 27 26.07 -28.82 8.62
C GLU A 27 26.48 -30.30 8.81
N ASP A 28 26.15 -30.89 9.94
CA ASP A 28 26.46 -32.29 10.25
C ASP A 28 25.73 -33.28 9.29
N LEU A 29 24.56 -32.89 8.75
CA LEU A 29 23.80 -33.65 7.75
C LEU A 29 24.32 -33.50 6.30
N ARG A 30 25.20 -32.51 6.05
CA ARG A 30 25.73 -32.24 4.71
C ARG A 30 26.37 -33.46 4.02
N PRO A 31 27.27 -34.24 4.67
CA PRO A 31 27.87 -35.40 4.02
C PRO A 31 26.87 -36.52 3.68
N GLU A 32 25.78 -36.60 4.41
CA GLU A 32 24.70 -37.53 4.15
C GLU A 32 23.93 -37.14 2.91
N MET A 33 23.47 -35.88 2.82
CA MET A 33 22.73 -35.36 1.66
C MET A 33 23.56 -35.43 0.37
N GLN A 34 24.87 -35.22 0.43
CA GLN A 34 25.75 -35.32 -0.72
C GLN A 34 25.84 -36.73 -1.33
N LYS A 35 25.60 -37.79 -0.53
CA LYS A 35 25.62 -39.17 -0.98
C LYS A 35 24.33 -39.60 -1.69
N LEU A 36 23.25 -38.90 -1.48
CA LEU A 36 21.96 -39.22 -2.07
C LEU A 36 21.98 -39.01 -3.59
N THR A 37 21.36 -39.91 -4.31
CA THR A 37 21.05 -39.72 -5.73
C THR A 37 19.99 -38.60 -5.89
N ASP A 38 19.81 -38.08 -7.11
CA ASP A 38 18.79 -37.08 -7.38
C ASP A 38 17.37 -37.58 -7.07
N GLU A 39 17.11 -38.86 -7.31
CA GLU A 39 15.81 -39.49 -7.01
C GLU A 39 15.59 -39.62 -5.50
N GLU A 40 16.60 -40.02 -4.76
CA GLU A 40 16.55 -40.11 -3.29
C GLU A 40 16.36 -38.71 -2.67
N LEU A 41 17.06 -37.68 -3.18
CA LEU A 41 16.94 -36.30 -2.70
C LEU A 41 15.54 -35.75 -2.97
N ARG A 42 14.97 -36.00 -4.14
CA ARG A 42 13.55 -35.69 -4.45
C ARG A 42 12.58 -36.45 -3.56
N GLY A 43 12.91 -37.69 -3.24
CA GLY A 43 12.12 -38.56 -2.35
C GLY A 43 11.96 -38.00 -0.93
N LYS A 44 12.90 -37.19 -0.47
CA LYS A 44 12.85 -36.51 0.84
C LYS A 44 11.59 -35.68 1.04
N THR A 45 11.10 -35.00 0.00
CA THR A 45 9.86 -34.23 0.07
C THR A 45 8.65 -35.10 0.45
N ARG A 46 8.53 -36.30 -0.13
CA ARG A 46 7.45 -37.23 0.22
C ARG A 46 7.62 -37.79 1.64
N GLU A 47 8.85 -38.08 2.03
CA GLU A 47 9.17 -38.51 3.39
C GLU A 47 8.76 -37.45 4.42
N PHE A 48 9.10 -36.19 4.18
CA PHE A 48 8.77 -35.09 5.09
C PHE A 48 7.26 -34.86 5.18
N LYS A 49 6.53 -34.87 4.05
CA LYS A 49 5.05 -34.75 4.04
C LYS A 49 4.41 -35.89 4.85
N LYS A 50 4.90 -37.12 4.70
CA LYS A 50 4.43 -38.26 5.48
C LYS A 50 4.70 -38.10 6.99
N ARG A 51 5.89 -37.63 7.36
CA ARG A 51 6.21 -37.40 8.79
C ARG A 51 5.34 -36.28 9.40
N LEU A 52 4.97 -35.27 8.61
CA LEU A 52 3.99 -34.25 9.05
C LEU A 52 2.60 -34.87 9.28
N GLU A 53 2.14 -35.75 8.39
CA GLU A 53 0.88 -36.50 8.57
C GLU A 53 0.92 -37.40 9.81
N GLU A 54 2.08 -37.94 10.15
CA GLU A 54 2.33 -38.74 11.36
C GLU A 54 2.49 -37.92 12.64
N GLY A 55 2.43 -36.57 12.56
CA GLY A 55 2.44 -35.67 13.70
C GLY A 55 3.78 -35.01 14.02
N ALA A 56 4.79 -35.08 13.14
CA ALA A 56 6.01 -34.29 13.27
C ALA A 56 5.71 -32.80 13.03
N THR A 57 6.46 -31.92 13.65
CA THR A 57 6.36 -30.47 13.43
C THR A 57 7.35 -30.01 12.35
N LEU A 58 7.11 -28.81 11.79
CA LEU A 58 8.08 -28.20 10.87
C LEU A 58 9.44 -27.97 11.52
N ASP A 59 9.47 -27.65 12.81
CA ASP A 59 10.72 -27.46 13.57
C ASP A 59 11.53 -28.77 13.70
N ASP A 60 10.85 -29.91 13.82
CA ASP A 60 11.50 -31.23 13.84
C ASP A 60 12.16 -31.56 12.49
N LEU A 61 11.51 -31.14 11.40
CA LEU A 61 11.99 -31.40 10.03
C LEU A 61 13.04 -30.38 9.56
N LEU A 62 13.10 -29.20 10.19
CA LEU A 62 13.91 -28.08 9.74
C LEU A 62 15.37 -28.44 9.42
N PRO A 63 16.11 -29.15 10.26
CA PRO A 63 17.52 -29.47 9.95
C PRO A 63 17.67 -30.29 8.67
N GLU A 64 16.87 -31.33 8.51
CA GLU A 64 16.93 -32.20 7.34
C GLU A 64 16.42 -31.49 6.08
N ALA A 65 15.34 -30.73 6.20
CA ALA A 65 14.76 -29.99 5.09
C ALA A 65 15.74 -28.92 4.56
N PHE A 66 16.39 -28.16 5.45
CA PHE A 66 17.39 -27.17 5.06
C PHE A 66 18.62 -27.80 4.43
N ALA A 67 19.09 -28.93 4.95
CA ALA A 67 20.19 -29.69 4.36
C ALA A 67 19.83 -30.21 2.95
N THR A 68 18.57 -30.64 2.76
CA THR A 68 18.03 -31.08 1.46
C THR A 68 18.00 -29.93 0.44
N VAL A 69 17.45 -28.76 0.82
CA VAL A 69 17.41 -27.57 -0.05
C VAL A 69 18.81 -27.09 -0.40
N ARG A 70 19.71 -27.08 0.56
CA ARG A 70 21.11 -26.68 0.36
C ARG A 70 21.81 -27.54 -0.69
N GLU A 71 21.67 -28.86 -0.61
CA GLU A 71 22.24 -29.79 -1.59
C GLU A 71 21.55 -29.64 -2.95
N ALA A 72 20.23 -29.50 -2.99
CA ALA A 72 19.48 -29.24 -4.22
C ALA A 72 19.92 -27.95 -4.91
N ALA A 73 20.06 -26.86 -4.16
CA ALA A 73 20.55 -25.58 -4.69
C ALA A 73 21.97 -25.69 -5.27
N LYS A 74 22.84 -26.45 -4.61
CA LYS A 74 24.18 -26.71 -5.12
C LYS A 74 24.17 -27.48 -6.44
N ARG A 75 23.30 -28.51 -6.57
CA ARG A 75 23.20 -29.30 -7.81
C ARG A 75 22.56 -28.53 -8.95
N VAL A 76 21.49 -27.80 -8.69
CA VAL A 76 20.67 -27.14 -9.70
C VAL A 76 21.24 -25.80 -10.13
N LEU A 77 21.66 -24.96 -9.15
CA LEU A 77 22.12 -23.59 -9.39
C LEU A 77 23.64 -23.43 -9.30
N GLY A 78 24.36 -24.47 -8.81
CA GLY A 78 25.79 -24.34 -8.48
C GLY A 78 26.05 -23.47 -7.25
N MET A 79 25.02 -23.11 -6.49
CA MET A 79 25.09 -22.25 -5.31
C MET A 79 24.79 -23.03 -4.03
N GLU A 80 25.77 -23.09 -3.15
CA GLU A 80 25.61 -23.73 -1.84
C GLU A 80 25.41 -22.64 -0.77
N HIS A 81 24.42 -22.78 0.10
CA HIS A 81 24.12 -21.81 1.15
C HIS A 81 25.27 -21.74 2.17
N PHE A 82 25.66 -20.52 2.52
CA PHE A 82 26.62 -20.25 3.60
C PHE A 82 25.95 -20.41 4.97
N GLU A 83 26.76 -20.59 6.03
CA GLU A 83 26.25 -20.66 7.41
C GLU A 83 25.37 -19.44 7.77
N VAL A 84 25.77 -18.22 7.38
CA VAL A 84 25.00 -17.00 7.62
C VAL A 84 23.64 -17.01 6.90
N GLN A 85 23.57 -17.66 5.76
CA GLN A 85 22.32 -17.81 5.01
C GLN A 85 21.38 -18.85 5.66
N LEU A 86 21.94 -19.92 6.27
CA LEU A 86 21.15 -20.85 7.08
C LEU A 86 20.53 -20.14 8.29
N ILE A 87 21.29 -19.26 8.96
CA ILE A 87 20.78 -18.43 10.05
C ILE A 87 19.61 -17.57 9.55
N GLY A 88 19.78 -16.92 8.39
CA GLY A 88 18.72 -16.12 7.76
C GLY A 88 17.45 -16.91 7.50
N GLY A 89 17.58 -18.11 6.93
CA GLY A 89 16.45 -18.99 6.68
C GLY A 89 15.70 -19.41 7.95
N ILE A 90 16.44 -19.68 9.04
CA ILE A 90 15.86 -20.03 10.34
C ILE A 90 15.08 -18.83 10.92
N VAL A 91 15.67 -17.62 10.86
CA VAL A 91 15.00 -16.39 11.33
C VAL A 91 13.70 -16.13 10.57
N LEU A 92 13.71 -16.30 9.25
CA LEU A 92 12.51 -16.18 8.41
C LEU A 92 11.45 -17.23 8.77
N HIS A 93 11.86 -18.48 8.99
CA HIS A 93 10.93 -19.53 9.41
C HIS A 93 10.29 -19.25 10.77
N GLN A 94 11.02 -18.58 11.68
CA GLN A 94 10.50 -18.15 12.98
C GLN A 94 9.52 -16.98 12.91
N GLY A 95 9.19 -16.46 11.72
CA GLY A 95 8.30 -15.32 11.55
C GLY A 95 8.94 -13.98 11.97
N ARG A 96 10.24 -13.83 11.79
CA ARG A 96 11.02 -12.66 12.18
C ARG A 96 11.64 -11.99 10.96
N ILE A 97 12.27 -10.83 11.15
CA ILE A 97 12.98 -10.13 10.08
C ILE A 97 14.46 -10.45 10.13
N ALA A 98 14.96 -11.02 9.02
CA ALA A 98 16.37 -11.27 8.79
C ALA A 98 17.01 -10.02 8.15
N GLU A 99 17.74 -9.21 8.94
CA GLU A 99 18.55 -8.15 8.36
C GLU A 99 19.88 -8.72 7.86
N MET A 100 19.95 -8.91 6.55
CA MET A 100 21.13 -9.35 5.83
C MET A 100 21.59 -8.26 4.88
N LYS A 101 22.84 -7.87 4.98
CA LYS A 101 23.39 -6.81 4.13
C LYS A 101 23.19 -7.13 2.64
N THR A 102 23.04 -6.09 1.84
CA THR A 102 22.85 -6.25 0.39
C THR A 102 24.01 -7.04 -0.22
N GLY A 103 23.71 -7.99 -1.12
CA GLY A 103 24.71 -8.87 -1.72
C GLY A 103 25.02 -10.14 -0.92
N GLU A 104 24.35 -10.40 0.20
CA GLU A 104 24.47 -11.63 0.98
C GLU A 104 23.59 -12.78 0.45
N GLY A 105 22.92 -12.61 -0.68
CA GLY A 105 22.12 -13.65 -1.35
C GLY A 105 20.79 -13.95 -0.67
N LYS A 106 20.05 -12.92 -0.24
CA LYS A 106 18.71 -13.05 0.38
C LYS A 106 17.74 -13.89 -0.44
N THR A 107 17.76 -13.74 -1.77
CA THR A 107 16.89 -14.52 -2.68
C THR A 107 17.12 -16.03 -2.52
N LEU A 108 18.38 -16.46 -2.39
CA LEU A 108 18.71 -17.86 -2.15
C LEU A 108 18.29 -18.31 -0.74
N VAL A 109 18.42 -17.44 0.27
CA VAL A 109 17.98 -17.72 1.65
C VAL A 109 16.50 -18.03 1.71
N ALA A 110 15.67 -17.30 0.95
CA ALA A 110 14.22 -17.50 0.93
C ALA A 110 13.82 -18.93 0.49
N THR A 111 14.66 -19.64 -0.26
CA THR A 111 14.39 -21.03 -0.68
C THR A 111 14.27 -22.00 0.49
N LEU A 112 15.00 -21.75 1.58
CA LEU A 112 15.02 -22.61 2.77
C LEU A 112 13.65 -22.62 3.48
N PRO A 113 13.15 -21.48 4.00
CA PRO A 113 11.87 -21.45 4.70
C PRO A 113 10.67 -21.63 3.76
N SER A 114 10.76 -21.21 2.48
CA SER A 114 9.66 -21.44 1.54
C SER A 114 9.45 -22.92 1.28
N TYR A 115 10.52 -23.70 1.08
CA TYR A 115 10.43 -25.16 0.96
C TYR A 115 9.82 -25.81 2.20
N LEU A 116 10.37 -25.50 3.38
CA LEU A 116 9.94 -26.11 4.64
C LEU A 116 8.46 -25.87 4.92
N ASN A 117 8.01 -24.62 4.77
CA ASN A 117 6.60 -24.28 5.04
C ASN A 117 5.65 -24.74 3.92
N ALA A 118 6.12 -24.91 2.70
CA ALA A 118 5.32 -25.48 1.59
C ALA A 118 4.97 -26.96 1.80
N LEU A 119 5.72 -27.69 2.65
CA LEU A 119 5.44 -29.10 2.95
C LEU A 119 4.06 -29.32 3.57
N GLU A 120 3.50 -28.34 4.26
CA GLU A 120 2.14 -28.40 4.81
C GLU A 120 1.03 -28.37 3.75
N GLY A 121 1.36 -28.01 2.51
CA GLY A 121 0.38 -27.94 1.41
C GLY A 121 -0.59 -26.76 1.46
N LYS A 122 -0.40 -25.82 2.41
CA LYS A 122 -1.27 -24.66 2.60
C LYS A 122 -0.90 -23.47 1.71
N GLY A 123 0.22 -23.50 1.03
CA GLY A 123 0.74 -22.45 0.17
C GLY A 123 1.67 -21.47 0.89
N VAL A 124 2.69 -21.05 0.15
CA VAL A 124 3.68 -20.06 0.60
C VAL A 124 3.75 -18.94 -0.43
N HIS A 125 3.66 -17.70 0.01
CA HIS A 125 3.83 -16.54 -0.85
C HIS A 125 5.20 -15.91 -0.63
N VAL A 126 5.98 -15.74 -1.70
CA VAL A 126 7.21 -14.95 -1.71
C VAL A 126 6.90 -13.61 -2.35
N VAL A 127 6.87 -12.57 -1.51
CA VAL A 127 6.38 -11.25 -1.89
C VAL A 127 7.54 -10.34 -2.25
N THR A 128 7.48 -9.70 -3.41
CA THR A 128 8.50 -8.79 -3.93
C THR A 128 7.89 -7.42 -4.27
N VAL A 129 8.74 -6.45 -4.61
CA VAL A 129 8.31 -5.07 -4.88
C VAL A 129 7.90 -4.80 -6.33
N ASN A 130 8.21 -5.69 -7.28
CA ASN A 130 7.85 -5.52 -8.68
C ASN A 130 7.82 -6.85 -9.46
N ASP A 131 7.15 -6.83 -10.61
CA ASP A 131 6.95 -7.98 -11.49
C ASP A 131 8.25 -8.59 -12.02
N TYR A 132 9.24 -7.75 -12.31
CA TYR A 132 10.54 -8.23 -12.79
C TYR A 132 11.21 -9.14 -11.76
N LEU A 133 11.26 -8.72 -10.48
CA LEU A 133 11.84 -9.52 -9.41
C LEU A 133 11.02 -10.78 -9.15
N ALA A 134 9.68 -10.68 -9.13
CA ALA A 134 8.80 -11.83 -8.95
C ALA A 134 9.07 -12.91 -10.02
N LYS A 135 9.15 -12.51 -11.27
CA LYS A 135 9.41 -13.42 -12.40
C LYS A 135 10.82 -13.99 -12.35
N ARG A 136 11.85 -13.14 -12.18
CA ARG A 136 13.24 -13.58 -12.09
C ARG A 136 13.44 -14.61 -10.97
N ASP A 137 12.94 -14.31 -9.79
CA ASP A 137 13.13 -15.16 -8.61
C ASP A 137 12.33 -16.47 -8.74
N ALA A 138 11.14 -16.45 -9.34
CA ALA A 138 10.37 -17.64 -9.68
C ALA A 138 11.10 -18.53 -10.73
N ASP A 139 11.74 -17.92 -11.71
CA ASP A 139 12.48 -18.63 -12.76
C ASP A 139 13.78 -19.23 -12.21
N GLU A 140 14.56 -18.47 -11.43
CA GLU A 140 15.84 -18.92 -10.89
C GLU A 140 15.66 -19.83 -9.68
N MET A 141 15.04 -19.37 -8.60
CA MET A 141 14.89 -20.14 -7.36
C MET A 141 13.84 -21.24 -7.48
N GLY A 142 12.84 -21.04 -8.32
CA GLY A 142 11.84 -22.05 -8.63
C GLY A 142 12.42 -23.35 -9.19
N GLN A 143 13.61 -23.34 -9.78
CA GLN A 143 14.28 -24.54 -10.25
C GLN A 143 14.60 -25.49 -9.08
N VAL A 144 15.02 -24.96 -7.94
CA VAL A 144 15.33 -25.74 -6.73
C VAL A 144 14.06 -26.42 -6.20
N HIS A 145 12.96 -25.67 -6.12
CA HIS A 145 11.68 -26.18 -5.63
C HIS A 145 11.08 -27.25 -6.57
N ARG A 146 11.10 -26.99 -7.88
CA ARG A 146 10.64 -27.96 -8.88
C ARG A 146 11.49 -29.21 -8.89
N PHE A 147 12.83 -29.08 -8.70
CA PHE A 147 13.72 -30.22 -8.56
C PHE A 147 13.34 -31.10 -7.35
N LEU A 148 12.94 -30.49 -6.25
CA LEU A 148 12.49 -31.20 -5.04
C LEU A 148 11.02 -31.65 -5.11
N GLY A 149 10.34 -31.43 -6.24
CA GLY A 149 8.98 -31.92 -6.49
C GLY A 149 7.85 -31.02 -5.98
N LEU A 150 8.13 -29.74 -5.70
CA LEU A 150 7.13 -28.73 -5.39
C LEU A 150 6.72 -27.95 -6.66
N THR A 151 5.48 -27.47 -6.67
CA THR A 151 4.96 -26.61 -7.72
C THR A 151 5.26 -25.14 -7.42
N VAL A 152 5.59 -24.38 -8.47
CA VAL A 152 5.95 -22.95 -8.34
C VAL A 152 5.15 -22.16 -9.34
N GLY A 153 4.38 -21.18 -8.83
CA GLY A 153 3.64 -20.19 -9.59
C GLY A 153 4.24 -18.79 -9.49
N VAL A 154 3.85 -17.94 -10.42
CA VAL A 154 4.14 -16.50 -10.38
C VAL A 154 2.89 -15.73 -10.75
N VAL A 155 2.62 -14.65 -10.02
CA VAL A 155 1.50 -13.75 -10.30
C VAL A 155 2.05 -12.38 -10.70
N LEU A 156 1.67 -11.95 -11.90
CA LEU A 156 2.08 -10.68 -12.50
C LEU A 156 0.85 -9.81 -12.81
N ASN A 157 1.05 -8.54 -13.04
CA ASN A 157 -0.03 -7.56 -13.22
C ASN A 157 -1.01 -7.93 -14.37
N ASP A 158 -0.49 -8.32 -15.53
CA ASP A 158 -1.32 -8.54 -16.75
C ASP A 158 -2.00 -9.93 -16.81
N MET A 159 -1.93 -10.74 -15.75
CA MET A 159 -2.49 -12.10 -15.75
C MET A 159 -4.00 -12.11 -15.55
N LYS A 160 -4.68 -13.05 -16.24
CA LYS A 160 -6.12 -13.30 -16.10
C LYS A 160 -6.43 -14.01 -14.78
N PRO A 161 -7.67 -13.91 -14.26
CA PRO A 161 -8.08 -14.56 -13.02
C PRO A 161 -7.82 -16.08 -12.99
N GLU A 162 -8.04 -16.77 -14.09
CA GLU A 162 -7.80 -18.22 -14.19
C GLU A 162 -6.32 -18.58 -14.01
N GLU A 163 -5.44 -17.83 -14.68
CA GLU A 163 -3.99 -17.99 -14.58
C GLU A 163 -3.48 -17.68 -13.17
N ARG A 164 -4.05 -16.63 -12.54
CA ARG A 164 -3.75 -16.28 -11.15
C ARG A 164 -4.15 -17.39 -10.19
N ARG A 165 -5.34 -17.98 -10.38
CA ARG A 165 -5.81 -19.10 -9.56
C ARG A 165 -4.88 -20.30 -9.67
N GLU A 166 -4.44 -20.66 -10.87
CA GLU A 166 -3.47 -21.73 -11.06
C GLU A 166 -2.15 -21.42 -10.34
N ALA A 167 -1.65 -20.20 -10.42
CA ALA A 167 -0.43 -19.77 -9.75
C ALA A 167 -0.57 -19.80 -8.22
N TYR A 168 -1.67 -19.31 -7.64
CA TYR A 168 -1.92 -19.36 -6.20
C TYR A 168 -2.15 -20.78 -5.67
N ASN A 169 -2.59 -21.72 -6.51
CA ASN A 169 -2.74 -23.11 -6.14
C ASN A 169 -1.42 -23.89 -6.12
N CYS A 170 -0.33 -23.31 -6.58
CA CYS A 170 0.99 -23.92 -6.43
C CYS A 170 1.44 -23.97 -4.95
N ASP A 171 2.40 -24.81 -4.64
CA ASP A 171 2.98 -24.94 -3.29
C ASP A 171 3.67 -23.62 -2.87
N ILE A 172 4.33 -22.95 -3.82
CA ILE A 172 5.03 -21.68 -3.63
C ILE A 172 4.64 -20.73 -4.76
N THR A 173 4.23 -19.51 -4.42
CA THR A 173 3.84 -18.47 -5.37
C THR A 173 4.67 -17.21 -5.16
N TYR A 174 5.34 -16.76 -6.21
CA TYR A 174 6.01 -15.46 -6.25
C TYR A 174 5.03 -14.40 -6.75
N VAL A 175 4.96 -13.27 -6.05
CA VAL A 175 3.93 -12.26 -6.34
C VAL A 175 4.40 -10.88 -5.85
N THR A 176 3.91 -9.80 -6.47
CA THR A 176 4.15 -8.45 -5.96
C THR A 176 3.20 -8.13 -4.81
N ASN A 177 3.65 -7.26 -3.89
CA ASN A 177 2.85 -6.80 -2.76
C ASN A 177 1.51 -6.17 -3.20
N ASN A 178 1.51 -5.41 -4.29
CA ASN A 178 0.32 -4.75 -4.81
C ASN A 178 -0.68 -5.77 -5.37
N GLU A 179 -0.25 -6.65 -6.28
CA GLU A 179 -1.13 -7.66 -6.87
C GLU A 179 -1.71 -8.60 -5.81
N LEU A 180 -0.89 -9.01 -4.85
CA LEU A 180 -1.32 -9.87 -3.75
C LEU A 180 -2.45 -9.24 -2.92
N GLY A 181 -2.32 -7.97 -2.59
CA GLY A 181 -3.33 -7.23 -1.84
C GLY A 181 -4.57 -6.89 -2.69
N PHE A 182 -4.41 -6.56 -3.97
CA PHE A 182 -5.54 -6.34 -4.87
C PHE A 182 -6.31 -7.63 -5.16
N ASP A 183 -5.64 -8.76 -5.28
CA ASP A 183 -6.32 -10.05 -5.45
C ASP A 183 -7.13 -10.41 -4.20
N TYR A 184 -6.61 -10.11 -3.00
CA TYR A 184 -7.39 -10.25 -1.77
C TYR A 184 -8.67 -9.39 -1.79
N LEU A 185 -8.57 -8.14 -2.23
CA LEU A 185 -9.74 -7.26 -2.33
C LEU A 185 -10.72 -7.76 -3.41
N ARG A 186 -10.21 -8.18 -4.58
CA ARG A 186 -11.03 -8.73 -5.67
C ARG A 186 -11.77 -9.99 -5.22
N ASP A 187 -11.11 -10.89 -4.49
CA ASP A 187 -11.71 -12.12 -3.97
C ASP A 187 -12.88 -11.84 -3.00
N ASN A 188 -12.83 -10.71 -2.30
CA ASN A 188 -13.94 -10.28 -1.45
C ASN A 188 -15.05 -9.52 -2.21
N MET A 189 -14.94 -9.40 -3.53
CA MET A 189 -15.96 -8.79 -4.40
C MET A 189 -16.58 -9.77 -5.40
N VAL A 190 -16.02 -10.99 -5.52
CA VAL A 190 -16.54 -12.02 -6.44
C VAL A 190 -17.92 -12.50 -6.02
N ILE A 191 -18.74 -12.87 -6.99
CA ILE A 191 -20.13 -13.33 -6.78
C ILE A 191 -20.30 -14.85 -6.82
N TYR A 192 -19.28 -15.57 -7.30
CA TYR A 192 -19.25 -17.04 -7.32
C TYR A 192 -17.97 -17.55 -6.67
N LYS A 193 -18.05 -18.66 -5.92
CA LYS A 193 -16.91 -19.28 -5.25
C LYS A 193 -15.78 -19.66 -6.22
N GLU A 194 -16.14 -20.08 -7.40
CA GLU A 194 -15.21 -20.50 -8.46
C GLU A 194 -14.38 -19.32 -9.01
N GLN A 195 -14.78 -18.08 -8.74
CA GLN A 195 -14.04 -16.89 -9.14
C GLN A 195 -12.90 -16.52 -8.18
N LEU A 196 -12.89 -17.11 -6.98
CA LEU A 196 -11.80 -16.90 -6.02
C LEU A 196 -10.47 -17.35 -6.60
N VAL A 197 -9.46 -16.51 -6.48
CA VAL A 197 -8.12 -16.81 -6.97
C VAL A 197 -7.15 -17.22 -5.87
N GLN A 198 -7.27 -16.65 -4.66
CA GLN A 198 -6.41 -16.94 -3.53
C GLN A 198 -6.95 -18.08 -2.67
N ARG A 199 -6.01 -18.75 -1.99
CA ARG A 199 -6.28 -19.63 -0.86
C ARG A 199 -6.16 -18.83 0.45
N ASP A 200 -6.34 -19.49 1.59
CA ASP A 200 -6.11 -18.90 2.90
C ASP A 200 -4.66 -18.42 3.05
N LEU A 201 -4.47 -17.30 3.74
CA LEU A 201 -3.18 -16.62 3.88
C LEU A 201 -2.36 -17.28 5.00
N HIS A 202 -1.61 -18.33 4.66
CA HIS A 202 -0.87 -19.14 5.64
C HIS A 202 0.51 -18.56 5.97
N TYR A 203 1.45 -18.57 5.02
CA TYR A 203 2.81 -18.09 5.25
C TYR A 203 3.30 -17.20 4.12
N CYS A 204 3.90 -16.06 4.47
CA CYS A 204 4.59 -15.23 3.49
C CYS A 204 6.01 -14.88 3.91
N ILE A 205 6.87 -14.76 2.90
CA ILE A 205 8.22 -14.18 3.00
C ILE A 205 8.19 -12.86 2.25
N ILE A 206 8.46 -11.76 2.94
CA ILE A 206 8.44 -10.42 2.37
C ILE A 206 9.87 -10.00 2.07
N ASP A 207 10.24 -9.98 0.78
CA ASP A 207 11.53 -9.46 0.35
C ASP A 207 11.50 -7.93 0.31
N GLU A 208 12.61 -7.31 0.69
CA GLU A 208 12.69 -5.87 0.89
C GLU A 208 11.56 -5.35 1.81
N VAL A 209 11.40 -6.03 2.95
CA VAL A 209 10.29 -5.83 3.91
C VAL A 209 10.14 -4.38 4.37
N ASP A 210 11.22 -3.63 4.46
CA ASP A 210 11.22 -2.21 4.81
C ASP A 210 10.62 -1.33 3.69
N SER A 211 10.78 -1.70 2.43
CA SER A 211 10.09 -1.01 1.34
C SER A 211 8.59 -1.23 1.40
N ILE A 212 8.18 -2.46 1.54
CA ILE A 212 6.76 -2.86 1.48
C ILE A 212 6.02 -2.38 2.72
N LEU A 213 6.55 -2.66 3.92
CA LEU A 213 5.84 -2.42 5.18
C LEU A 213 6.06 -1.02 5.77
N ILE A 214 7.05 -0.26 5.28
CA ILE A 214 7.31 1.10 5.77
C ILE A 214 7.06 2.13 4.66
N ASP A 215 7.76 2.03 3.50
CA ASP A 215 7.66 3.08 2.47
C ASP A 215 6.30 3.06 1.76
N GLU A 216 5.87 1.91 1.29
CA GLU A 216 4.61 1.76 0.56
C GLU A 216 3.38 1.74 1.47
N ALA A 217 3.56 1.46 2.77
CA ALA A 217 2.49 1.41 3.75
C ALA A 217 1.95 2.78 4.21
N ARG A 218 2.34 3.86 3.53
CA ARG A 218 1.81 5.22 3.75
C ARG A 218 0.41 5.41 3.17
N THR A 219 0.03 4.62 2.17
CA THR A 219 -1.27 4.68 1.51
C THR A 219 -1.90 3.29 1.46
N PRO A 220 -3.22 3.17 1.70
CA PRO A 220 -3.92 1.90 1.56
C PRO A 220 -3.99 1.45 0.10
N LEU A 221 -4.32 0.19 -0.12
CA LEU A 221 -4.75 -0.34 -1.41
C LEU A 221 -6.22 0.01 -1.61
N ILE A 222 -6.57 0.56 -2.77
CA ILE A 222 -7.93 1.02 -3.07
C ILE A 222 -8.34 0.49 -4.44
N ILE A 223 -9.50 -0.16 -4.48
CA ILE A 223 -10.20 -0.48 -5.73
C ILE A 223 -11.33 0.53 -5.92
N SER A 224 -11.37 1.16 -7.08
CA SER A 224 -12.33 2.22 -7.41
C SER A 224 -13.31 1.78 -8.50
N GLY A 225 -14.53 2.30 -8.42
CA GLY A 225 -15.57 2.16 -9.43
C GLY A 225 -16.26 3.48 -9.73
N GLN A 226 -17.21 3.47 -10.65
CA GLN A 226 -17.96 4.70 -10.99
C GLN A 226 -18.99 5.04 -9.91
N SER A 227 -18.97 6.28 -9.42
CA SER A 227 -20.01 6.82 -8.54
C SER A 227 -21.27 7.20 -9.31
N GLY A 228 -22.43 7.01 -8.67
CA GLY A 228 -23.71 7.51 -9.16
C GLY A 228 -24.00 8.98 -8.83
N LYS A 229 -23.12 9.66 -8.07
CA LYS A 229 -23.33 11.02 -7.56
C LYS A 229 -23.34 12.09 -8.67
N SER A 230 -24.01 13.20 -8.40
CA SER A 230 -24.14 14.33 -9.33
C SER A 230 -22.84 15.12 -9.44
N THR A 231 -22.40 15.41 -10.67
CA THR A 231 -21.22 16.26 -10.92
C THR A 231 -21.50 17.76 -10.74
N LYS A 232 -22.78 18.16 -10.64
CA LYS A 232 -23.19 19.58 -10.54
C LYS A 232 -22.74 20.27 -9.25
N LEU A 233 -22.61 19.53 -8.16
CA LEU A 233 -22.21 20.10 -6.87
C LEU A 233 -20.78 20.65 -6.92
N TYR A 234 -19.87 20.00 -7.65
CA TYR A 234 -18.51 20.50 -7.87
C TYR A 234 -18.47 21.86 -8.56
N GLU A 235 -19.31 22.06 -9.59
CA GLU A 235 -19.42 23.33 -10.32
C GLU A 235 -19.97 24.44 -9.40
N VAL A 236 -20.96 24.12 -8.58
CA VAL A 236 -21.55 25.07 -7.62
C VAL A 236 -20.57 25.45 -6.52
N CYS A 237 -19.82 24.47 -6.00
CA CYS A 237 -18.78 24.71 -4.99
C CYS A 237 -17.59 25.49 -5.56
N ASP A 238 -17.24 25.30 -6.83
CA ASP A 238 -16.22 26.10 -7.51
C ASP A 238 -16.61 27.59 -7.56
N ILE A 239 -17.86 27.91 -7.95
CA ILE A 239 -18.36 29.28 -7.97
C ILE A 239 -18.29 29.92 -6.59
N LEU A 240 -18.65 29.20 -5.53
CA LEU A 240 -18.57 29.70 -4.17
C LEU A 240 -17.11 29.88 -3.71
N ALA A 241 -16.22 28.93 -4.00
CA ALA A 241 -14.81 28.99 -3.63
C ALA A 241 -14.10 30.23 -4.20
N GLN A 242 -14.49 30.69 -5.39
CA GLN A 242 -13.98 31.93 -6.00
C GLN A 242 -14.47 33.21 -5.28
N GLN A 243 -15.54 33.12 -4.50
CA GLN A 243 -16.11 34.26 -3.75
C GLN A 243 -15.60 34.34 -2.31
N LEU A 244 -14.97 33.31 -1.81
CA LEU A 244 -14.43 33.26 -0.45
C LEU A 244 -13.03 33.91 -0.40
N GLU A 245 -12.76 34.64 0.68
CA GLU A 245 -11.52 35.37 0.88
C GLU A 245 -10.54 34.59 1.74
N ARG A 246 -9.30 34.43 1.23
CA ARG A 246 -8.22 33.79 1.98
C ARG A 246 -7.81 34.68 3.14
N GLY A 247 -7.75 34.10 4.32
CA GLY A 247 -7.21 34.71 5.53
C GLY A 247 -5.80 34.23 5.88
N GLU A 248 -5.22 34.83 6.90
CA GLU A 248 -3.93 34.46 7.45
C GLU A 248 -4.11 33.93 8.88
N ALA A 249 -3.43 32.82 9.20
CA ALA A 249 -3.22 32.38 10.57
C ALA A 249 -1.84 32.83 11.04
N SER A 250 -1.76 33.48 12.18
CA SER A 250 -0.46 33.91 12.73
C SER A 250 0.33 32.69 13.22
N HIS A 251 1.30 32.26 12.43
CA HIS A 251 2.06 31.02 12.65
C HIS A 251 3.02 31.01 13.86
N GLU A 252 3.38 32.12 14.41
CA GLU A 252 4.38 32.18 15.51
C GLU A 252 3.80 31.87 16.90
N MET A 253 2.49 31.93 17.09
CA MET A 253 1.86 31.72 18.39
C MET A 253 1.15 30.37 18.59
N THR A 254 0.97 29.60 17.60
CA THR A 254 0.04 28.42 17.59
C THR A 254 0.40 27.31 18.57
N LYS A 255 1.68 27.08 18.90
CA LYS A 255 2.07 26.06 19.90
C LYS A 255 2.10 26.57 21.32
N MET A 256 2.35 27.87 21.51
CA MET A 256 2.41 28.49 22.83
C MET A 256 1.03 28.99 23.28
N ALA A 257 0.22 29.47 22.33
CA ALA A 257 -1.15 29.91 22.56
C ALA A 257 -2.11 28.72 22.87
N ALA A 258 -1.96 27.60 22.18
CA ALA A 258 -2.73 26.39 22.50
C ALA A 258 -2.42 25.81 23.90
N ILE A 259 -1.18 26.02 24.39
CA ILE A 259 -0.79 25.64 25.77
C ILE A 259 -1.33 26.62 26.81
N MET A 260 -1.53 27.89 26.42
CA MET A 260 -2.00 28.98 27.31
C MET A 260 -3.51 29.24 27.23
N GLY A 261 -4.26 28.59 26.33
CA GLY A 261 -5.72 28.77 26.22
C GLY A 261 -6.14 30.12 25.57
N GLU A 262 -5.27 30.75 24.79
CA GLU A 262 -5.60 31.97 24.04
C GLU A 262 -6.30 31.58 22.70
N GLU A 263 -7.40 32.29 22.37
CA GLU A 263 -8.12 32.10 21.12
C GLU A 263 -7.25 32.52 19.94
N VAL A 264 -7.06 31.65 18.98
CA VAL A 264 -6.37 31.94 17.71
C VAL A 264 -7.30 32.83 16.87
N ILE A 265 -6.93 34.05 16.63
CA ILE A 265 -7.68 34.95 15.75
C ILE A 265 -7.35 34.58 14.31
N GLU A 266 -8.25 33.85 13.66
CA GLU A 266 -8.23 33.57 12.23
C GLU A 266 -8.93 34.72 11.49
N THR A 267 -8.33 35.25 10.43
CA THR A 267 -8.92 36.26 9.57
C THR A 267 -9.37 35.64 8.25
N GLY A 268 -10.35 36.26 7.57
CA GLY A 268 -10.87 35.76 6.29
C GLY A 268 -11.86 34.59 6.42
N ASP A 269 -12.23 33.99 5.30
CA ASP A 269 -13.22 32.92 5.22
C ASP A 269 -12.58 31.52 5.32
N PHE A 270 -11.30 31.41 4.94
CA PHE A 270 -10.57 30.16 5.02
C PHE A 270 -9.06 30.42 5.20
N VAL A 271 -8.37 29.45 5.79
CA VAL A 271 -6.93 29.48 6.01
C VAL A 271 -6.27 28.32 5.28
N VAL A 272 -5.13 28.57 4.64
CA VAL A 272 -4.35 27.59 3.89
C VAL A 272 -3.05 27.27 4.60
N ASN A 273 -2.83 26.02 4.90
CA ASN A 273 -1.53 25.51 5.37
C ASN A 273 -0.84 24.79 4.21
N GLU A 274 0.05 25.51 3.52
CA GLU A 274 0.79 24.98 2.37
C GLU A 274 1.74 23.84 2.73
N LYS A 275 2.26 23.85 3.96
CA LYS A 275 3.20 22.83 4.45
C LYS A 275 2.52 21.46 4.61
N ASP A 276 1.32 21.46 5.14
CA ASP A 276 0.55 20.24 5.41
C ASP A 276 -0.46 19.95 4.28
N LYS A 277 -0.52 20.82 3.25
CA LYS A 277 -1.47 20.76 2.13
C LYS A 277 -2.94 20.71 2.58
N ILE A 278 -3.29 21.47 3.61
CA ILE A 278 -4.64 21.50 4.22
C ILE A 278 -5.26 22.88 4.04
N VAL A 279 -6.57 22.91 3.81
CA VAL A 279 -7.40 24.12 3.82
C VAL A 279 -8.51 23.95 4.85
N ASN A 280 -8.68 24.93 5.74
CA ASN A 280 -9.72 24.95 6.75
C ASN A 280 -10.61 26.18 6.58
N LEU A 281 -11.93 25.98 6.71
CA LEU A 281 -12.87 27.10 6.80
C LEU A 281 -12.80 27.71 8.20
N THR A 282 -12.87 29.04 8.25
CA THR A 282 -13.05 29.79 9.49
C THR A 282 -14.53 29.82 9.87
N GLU A 283 -14.86 30.28 11.08
CA GLU A 283 -16.25 30.46 11.50
C GLU A 283 -17.01 31.41 10.56
N GLN A 284 -16.33 32.43 10.04
CA GLN A 284 -16.92 33.36 9.06
C GLN A 284 -17.18 32.68 7.72
N GLY A 285 -16.26 31.83 7.28
CA GLY A 285 -16.42 31.03 6.05
C GLY A 285 -17.56 30.03 6.15
N VAL A 286 -17.67 29.33 7.27
CA VAL A 286 -18.79 28.39 7.53
C VAL A 286 -20.14 29.13 7.38
N LYS A 287 -20.31 30.28 8.03
CA LYS A 287 -21.56 31.07 7.93
C LYS A 287 -21.88 31.51 6.51
N LYS A 288 -20.86 31.83 5.68
CA LYS A 288 -21.06 32.19 4.27
C LYS A 288 -21.50 30.98 3.45
N VAL A 289 -20.93 29.80 3.69
CA VAL A 289 -21.31 28.53 3.03
C VAL A 289 -22.73 28.15 3.39
N GLU A 290 -23.09 28.17 4.68
CA GLU A 290 -24.44 27.89 5.16
C GLU A 290 -25.49 28.82 4.52
N LYS A 291 -25.18 30.12 4.44
CA LYS A 291 -26.04 31.08 3.79
C LYS A 291 -26.19 30.85 2.29
N PHE A 292 -25.11 30.45 1.61
CA PHE A 292 -25.13 30.22 0.16
C PHE A 292 -25.98 29.00 -0.19
N PHE A 293 -25.84 27.92 0.56
CA PHE A 293 -26.62 26.68 0.33
C PHE A 293 -27.97 26.68 1.05
N ASN A 294 -28.29 27.70 1.83
CA ASN A 294 -29.51 27.83 2.63
C ASN A 294 -29.72 26.64 3.58
N ILE A 295 -28.65 26.26 4.32
CA ILE A 295 -28.63 25.20 5.32
C ILE A 295 -28.43 25.80 6.70
N GLU A 296 -28.90 25.12 7.75
CA GLU A 296 -28.83 25.61 9.13
C GLU A 296 -27.48 25.34 9.78
N ASN A 297 -26.87 24.19 9.49
CA ASN A 297 -25.60 23.77 10.09
C ASN A 297 -24.79 22.93 9.09
N LEU A 298 -23.62 23.40 8.72
CA LEU A 298 -22.71 22.71 7.79
C LEU A 298 -22.12 21.40 8.37
N ALA A 299 -22.06 21.30 9.71
CA ALA A 299 -21.50 20.14 10.39
C ALA A 299 -22.50 18.97 10.54
N ASP A 300 -23.75 19.13 10.15
CA ASP A 300 -24.73 18.08 10.20
C ASP A 300 -24.40 16.94 9.22
N PRO A 301 -24.67 15.67 9.58
CA PRO A 301 -24.37 14.52 8.71
C PRO A 301 -25.00 14.63 7.31
N GLU A 302 -26.12 15.27 7.16
CA GLU A 302 -26.79 15.48 5.87
C GLU A 302 -26.05 16.47 4.95
N ASN A 303 -25.22 17.35 5.52
CA ASN A 303 -24.48 18.40 4.82
C ASN A 303 -23.00 18.06 4.60
N LEU A 304 -22.53 16.90 5.02
CA LEU A 304 -21.11 16.48 4.89
C LEU A 304 -20.63 16.51 3.42
N GLU A 305 -21.47 16.19 2.47
CA GLU A 305 -21.12 16.24 1.06
C GLU A 305 -20.85 17.68 0.58
N ILE A 306 -21.62 18.66 1.04
CA ILE A 306 -21.40 20.08 0.75
C ILE A 306 -20.11 20.56 1.38
N GLN A 307 -19.90 20.22 2.66
CA GLN A 307 -18.68 20.56 3.38
C GLN A 307 -17.43 19.99 2.68
N HIS A 308 -17.47 18.73 2.30
CA HIS A 308 -16.40 18.08 1.59
C HIS A 308 -16.08 18.76 0.26
N ASN A 309 -17.08 18.99 -0.57
CA ASN A 309 -16.89 19.57 -1.90
C ASN A 309 -16.38 21.01 -1.86
N ILE A 310 -16.80 21.82 -0.88
CA ILE A 310 -16.26 23.19 -0.75
C ILE A 310 -14.79 23.19 -0.32
N ILE A 311 -14.40 22.29 0.57
CA ILE A 311 -12.99 22.13 0.97
C ILE A 311 -12.16 21.69 -0.23
N LEU A 312 -12.65 20.76 -1.05
CA LEU A 312 -11.97 20.32 -2.27
C LEU A 312 -11.83 21.46 -3.30
N ALA A 313 -12.87 22.25 -3.49
CA ALA A 313 -12.81 23.42 -4.36
C ALA A 313 -11.76 24.43 -3.88
N LEU A 314 -11.72 24.72 -2.60
CA LEU A 314 -10.70 25.61 -2.00
C LEU A 314 -9.28 25.02 -2.14
N ARG A 315 -9.11 23.71 -1.95
CA ARG A 315 -7.82 23.00 -2.18
C ARG A 315 -7.39 23.10 -3.65
N ALA A 316 -8.32 22.87 -4.57
CA ALA A 316 -8.05 22.97 -6.00
C ALA A 316 -7.56 24.36 -6.40
N HIS A 317 -8.17 25.42 -5.85
CA HIS A 317 -7.77 26.80 -6.14
C HIS A 317 -6.45 27.23 -5.49
N ASN A 318 -6.18 26.79 -4.26
CA ASN A 318 -5.08 27.33 -3.45
C ASN A 318 -3.85 26.45 -3.38
N LEU A 319 -3.97 25.14 -3.59
CA LEU A 319 -2.89 24.17 -3.41
C LEU A 319 -2.54 23.36 -4.67
N MET A 320 -3.36 23.46 -5.72
CA MET A 320 -3.14 22.75 -6.98
C MET A 320 -2.86 23.74 -8.10
N HIS A 321 -1.68 23.69 -8.66
CA HIS A 321 -1.18 24.65 -9.66
C HIS A 321 -1.07 23.99 -11.03
N ARG A 322 -1.66 24.66 -12.01
CA ARG A 322 -1.55 24.26 -13.42
C ARG A 322 -0.10 24.32 -13.87
N ASP A 323 0.30 23.37 -14.70
CA ASP A 323 1.65 23.16 -15.23
C ASP A 323 2.72 22.72 -14.17
N GLN A 324 2.30 22.54 -12.91
CA GLN A 324 3.12 21.96 -11.84
C GLN A 324 2.52 20.63 -11.35
N ASP A 325 1.30 20.67 -10.80
CA ASP A 325 0.61 19.50 -10.25
C ASP A 325 -0.20 18.77 -11.32
N TYR A 326 -0.72 19.50 -12.30
CA TYR A 326 -1.50 18.97 -13.40
C TYR A 326 -1.39 19.83 -14.66
N VAL A 327 -1.74 19.25 -15.81
CA VAL A 327 -1.89 19.95 -17.09
C VAL A 327 -3.28 19.70 -17.66
N VAL A 328 -3.77 20.66 -18.46
CA VAL A 328 -5.03 20.51 -19.20
C VAL A 328 -4.69 20.28 -20.66
N LYS A 329 -5.12 19.14 -21.20
CA LYS A 329 -4.87 18.76 -22.60
C LYS A 329 -6.09 18.00 -23.13
N ASP A 330 -6.52 18.32 -24.35
CA ASP A 330 -7.65 17.67 -25.04
C ASP A 330 -8.95 17.67 -24.19
N ASP A 331 -9.21 18.77 -23.48
CA ASP A 331 -10.34 18.98 -22.56
C ASP A 331 -10.36 18.00 -21.36
N GLU A 332 -9.17 17.51 -20.98
CA GLU A 332 -8.98 16.63 -19.82
C GLU A 332 -7.87 17.15 -18.90
N VAL A 333 -8.08 17.03 -17.59
CA VAL A 333 -7.06 17.24 -16.57
C VAL A 333 -6.19 15.99 -16.48
N MET A 334 -4.87 16.16 -16.57
CA MET A 334 -3.90 15.09 -16.42
C MET A 334 -2.93 15.42 -15.30
N ILE A 335 -2.70 14.47 -14.39
CA ILE A 335 -1.77 14.64 -13.27
C ILE A 335 -0.33 14.75 -13.80
N VAL A 336 0.44 15.63 -13.19
CA VAL A 336 1.91 15.68 -13.32
C VAL A 336 2.50 15.09 -12.04
N ASP A 337 3.36 14.11 -12.19
CA ASP A 337 4.07 13.51 -11.06
C ASP A 337 5.05 14.52 -10.43
N GLU A 338 4.88 14.78 -9.16
CA GLU A 338 5.69 15.75 -8.38
C GLU A 338 7.20 15.42 -8.42
N PHE A 339 7.57 14.14 -8.50
CA PHE A 339 8.96 13.69 -8.48
C PHE A 339 9.60 13.60 -9.87
N THR A 340 8.80 13.34 -10.89
CA THR A 340 9.30 13.07 -12.24
C THR A 340 8.98 14.18 -13.24
N GLY A 341 8.06 15.08 -12.89
CA GLY A 341 7.55 16.12 -13.78
C GLY A 341 6.82 15.59 -15.02
N ARG A 342 6.32 14.33 -14.96
CA ARG A 342 5.69 13.65 -16.09
C ARG A 342 4.20 13.67 -16.01
N ILE A 343 3.58 13.79 -17.16
CA ILE A 343 2.15 13.60 -17.30
C ILE A 343 1.86 12.11 -17.06
N MET A 344 0.92 11.82 -16.17
CA MET A 344 0.42 10.50 -15.86
C MET A 344 -0.95 10.27 -16.52
N PRO A 345 -1.01 9.72 -17.75
CA PRO A 345 -2.28 9.46 -18.41
C PRO A 345 -3.09 8.41 -17.64
N GLY A 346 -4.38 8.65 -17.49
CA GLY A 346 -5.30 7.71 -16.85
C GLY A 346 -5.33 7.75 -15.32
N ARG A 347 -4.36 8.38 -14.66
CA ARG A 347 -4.41 8.63 -13.22
C ARG A 347 -5.30 9.83 -12.89
N ARG A 348 -6.01 9.72 -11.77
CA ARG A 348 -6.86 10.79 -11.22
C ARG A 348 -6.52 10.99 -9.75
N TYR A 349 -6.69 12.23 -9.27
CA TYR A 349 -6.65 12.47 -7.83
C TYR A 349 -7.86 11.80 -7.18
N SER A 350 -7.67 11.23 -6.00
CA SER A 350 -8.73 10.61 -5.20
C SER A 350 -9.68 11.63 -4.57
N ASP A 351 -10.75 11.12 -3.99
CA ASP A 351 -11.64 11.82 -3.07
C ASP A 351 -12.31 13.07 -3.65
N GLY A 352 -12.59 13.10 -4.97
CA GLY A 352 -13.23 14.24 -5.62
C GLY A 352 -12.30 15.40 -5.98
N LEU A 353 -11.02 15.39 -5.58
CA LEU A 353 -10.09 16.48 -5.87
C LEU A 353 -9.89 16.67 -7.38
N HIS A 354 -9.87 15.58 -8.15
CA HIS A 354 -9.75 15.64 -9.60
C HIS A 354 -10.94 16.36 -10.24
N GLN A 355 -12.14 16.07 -9.78
CA GLN A 355 -13.38 16.72 -10.20
C GLN A 355 -13.41 18.20 -9.82
N ALA A 356 -12.92 18.55 -8.62
CA ALA A 356 -12.78 19.93 -8.21
C ALA A 356 -11.79 20.70 -9.11
N ILE A 357 -10.71 20.05 -9.57
CA ILE A 357 -9.77 20.64 -10.54
C ILE A 357 -10.43 20.73 -11.93
N GLU A 358 -11.18 19.70 -12.36
CA GLU A 358 -11.95 19.75 -13.61
C GLU A 358 -12.96 20.91 -13.60
N ALA A 359 -13.66 21.14 -12.47
CA ALA A 359 -14.57 22.28 -12.30
C ALA A 359 -13.80 23.62 -12.35
N LYS A 360 -12.70 23.74 -11.62
CA LYS A 360 -11.82 24.92 -11.62
C LYS A 360 -11.33 25.30 -13.03
N GLU A 361 -10.95 24.32 -13.83
CA GLU A 361 -10.45 24.53 -15.20
C GLU A 361 -11.55 24.61 -16.24
N HIS A 362 -12.83 24.53 -15.81
CA HIS A 362 -14.03 24.60 -16.66
C HIS A 362 -14.02 23.54 -17.78
N VAL A 363 -13.40 22.40 -17.54
CA VAL A 363 -13.48 21.21 -18.41
C VAL A 363 -14.66 20.33 -17.95
N LYS A 364 -15.03 19.36 -18.76
CA LYS A 364 -16.14 18.48 -18.42
C LYS A 364 -15.84 17.67 -17.17
N VAL A 365 -16.56 17.93 -16.08
CA VAL A 365 -16.45 17.17 -14.83
C VAL A 365 -16.91 15.73 -15.08
N LYS A 366 -15.98 14.78 -14.97
CA LYS A 366 -16.28 13.35 -15.08
C LYS A 366 -16.84 12.84 -13.76
N ARG A 367 -17.63 11.76 -13.81
CA ARG A 367 -18.17 11.13 -12.60
C ARG A 367 -17.04 10.77 -11.63
N GLU A 368 -17.32 10.94 -10.37
CA GLU A 368 -16.42 10.58 -9.28
C GLU A 368 -16.12 9.07 -9.27
N SER A 369 -14.91 8.72 -8.91
CA SER A 369 -14.55 7.35 -8.60
C SER A 369 -14.93 7.06 -7.16
N LYS A 370 -15.85 6.12 -6.94
CA LYS A 370 -16.22 5.65 -5.61
C LYS A 370 -15.26 4.55 -5.17
N THR A 371 -14.85 4.56 -3.92
CA THR A 371 -14.08 3.46 -3.33
C THR A 371 -14.98 2.24 -3.16
N LEU A 372 -14.64 1.15 -3.84
CA LEU A 372 -15.37 -0.11 -3.76
C LEU A 372 -14.82 -1.04 -2.66
N ALA A 373 -13.50 -1.07 -2.52
CA ALA A 373 -12.82 -1.84 -1.50
C ALA A 373 -11.49 -1.19 -1.16
N THR A 374 -11.10 -1.28 0.10
CA THR A 374 -9.82 -0.75 0.59
C THR A 374 -9.26 -1.62 1.69
N ILE A 375 -7.93 -1.68 1.80
CA ILE A 375 -7.21 -2.27 2.93
C ILE A 375 -5.82 -1.64 3.05
N THR A 376 -5.35 -1.41 4.27
CA THR A 376 -3.95 -1.01 4.49
C THR A 376 -3.02 -2.21 4.39
N PHE A 377 -1.75 -1.99 3.98
CA PHE A 377 -0.74 -3.06 3.98
C PHE A 377 -0.57 -3.67 5.36
N GLN A 378 -0.65 -2.84 6.41
CA GLN A 378 -0.55 -3.27 7.80
C GLN A 378 -1.61 -4.33 8.12
N ASN A 379 -2.87 -4.02 7.85
CA ASN A 379 -3.98 -4.93 8.12
C ASN A 379 -3.95 -6.14 7.19
N PHE A 380 -3.55 -5.96 5.93
CA PHE A 380 -3.45 -7.08 4.99
C PHE A 380 -2.40 -8.12 5.41
N PHE A 381 -1.14 -7.69 5.65
CA PHE A 381 -0.08 -8.64 6.04
C PHE A 381 -0.28 -9.23 7.43
N ASN A 382 -1.04 -8.57 8.32
CA ASN A 382 -1.42 -9.13 9.61
C ASN A 382 -2.46 -10.28 9.51
N LYS A 383 -3.04 -10.53 8.34
CA LYS A 383 -3.95 -11.68 8.11
C LYS A 383 -3.21 -13.01 7.88
N TYR A 384 -1.92 -12.98 7.63
CA TYR A 384 -1.14 -14.21 7.52
C TYR A 384 -0.97 -14.87 8.89
N ASP A 385 -1.12 -16.20 8.95
CA ASP A 385 -0.84 -16.99 10.17
C ASP A 385 0.62 -16.80 10.59
N LYS A 386 1.53 -16.77 9.63
CA LYS A 386 2.96 -16.54 9.82
C LYS A 386 3.55 -15.68 8.71
N LYS A 387 4.41 -14.73 9.07
CA LYS A 387 5.10 -13.86 8.12
C LYS A 387 6.55 -13.68 8.51
N GLY A 388 7.47 -13.81 7.55
CA GLY A 388 8.89 -13.51 7.68
C GLY A 388 9.27 -12.35 6.75
N GLY A 389 10.28 -11.58 7.13
CA GLY A 389 10.76 -10.46 6.32
C GLY A 389 12.26 -10.47 6.14
N MET A 390 12.77 -10.00 5.02
CA MET A 390 14.20 -9.83 4.79
C MET A 390 14.50 -8.51 4.10
N THR A 391 15.59 -7.88 4.52
CA THR A 391 16.13 -6.65 3.93
C THR A 391 17.56 -6.41 4.39
N GLY A 392 18.25 -5.44 3.83
CA GLY A 392 19.58 -5.00 4.28
C GLY A 392 19.56 -3.93 5.38
N THR A 393 18.39 -3.40 5.75
CA THR A 393 18.25 -2.14 6.49
C THR A 393 16.97 -2.05 7.34
N ALA A 394 16.71 -3.03 8.20
CA ALA A 394 15.49 -3.04 9.03
C ALA A 394 15.69 -2.48 10.45
N LEU A 395 16.91 -2.53 10.98
CA LEU A 395 17.17 -2.26 12.39
C LEU A 395 16.80 -0.84 12.84
N THR A 396 16.86 0.14 11.95
CA THR A 396 16.46 1.51 12.23
C THR A 396 14.97 1.63 12.54
N GLU A 397 14.15 0.76 11.96
CA GLU A 397 12.69 0.73 12.09
C GLU A 397 12.20 -0.46 12.96
N GLU A 398 13.09 -1.10 13.74
CA GLU A 398 12.75 -2.29 14.58
C GLU A 398 11.54 -2.03 15.49
N LYS A 399 11.43 -0.81 16.02
CA LYS A 399 10.30 -0.45 16.87
C LYS A 399 8.97 -0.53 16.13
N GLU A 400 8.91 0.02 14.93
CA GLU A 400 7.70 -0.01 14.10
C GLU A 400 7.33 -1.44 13.67
N PHE A 401 8.30 -2.23 13.25
CA PHE A 401 8.08 -3.64 12.91
C PHE A 401 7.51 -4.45 14.06
N ARG A 402 7.98 -4.16 15.29
CA ARG A 402 7.49 -4.84 16.48
C ARG A 402 6.09 -4.37 16.88
N ASP A 403 5.87 -3.05 16.91
CA ASP A 403 4.64 -2.46 17.43
C ASP A 403 3.44 -2.70 16.47
N ILE A 404 3.67 -2.70 15.16
CA ILE A 404 2.61 -2.83 14.15
C ILE A 404 2.46 -4.26 13.62
N TYR A 405 3.58 -4.92 13.34
CA TYR A 405 3.58 -6.22 12.65
C TYR A 405 3.91 -7.41 13.55
N ALA A 406 4.22 -7.16 14.82
CA ALA A 406 4.68 -8.16 15.79
C ALA A 406 5.95 -8.90 15.32
N MET A 407 6.79 -8.27 14.51
CA MET A 407 8.03 -8.84 13.98
C MET A 407 9.24 -8.14 14.60
N ASP A 408 10.19 -8.90 15.11
CA ASP A 408 11.46 -8.35 15.57
C ASP A 408 12.57 -8.55 14.53
N VAL A 409 13.61 -7.72 14.62
CA VAL A 409 14.72 -7.71 13.67
C VAL A 409 15.92 -8.47 14.26
N VAL A 410 16.50 -9.37 13.49
CA VAL A 410 17.76 -10.05 13.80
C VAL A 410 18.80 -9.65 12.76
N GLU A 411 19.82 -8.91 13.19
CA GLU A 411 20.96 -8.59 12.35
C GLU A 411 21.86 -9.81 12.21
N ILE A 412 22.04 -10.28 10.97
CA ILE A 412 22.84 -11.45 10.63
C ILE A 412 24.23 -11.00 10.20
N PRO A 413 25.29 -11.62 10.71
CA PRO A 413 26.65 -11.28 10.30
C PRO A 413 26.86 -11.54 8.80
N THR A 414 27.73 -10.75 8.18
CA THR A 414 28.13 -10.96 6.79
C THR A 414 29.03 -12.19 6.64
N ASN A 415 28.95 -12.89 5.52
CA ASN A 415 29.78 -14.05 5.22
C ASN A 415 31.28 -13.69 5.19
N LYS A 416 31.60 -12.51 4.65
CA LYS A 416 32.96 -11.95 4.71
C LYS A 416 32.92 -10.56 5.35
N PRO A 417 33.98 -10.12 6.05
CA PRO A 417 34.04 -8.79 6.65
C PRO A 417 33.86 -7.69 5.59
N VAL A 418 33.07 -6.66 5.92
CA VAL A 418 32.89 -5.49 5.06
C VAL A 418 34.19 -4.67 5.02
N GLN A 419 34.73 -4.45 3.82
CA GLN A 419 35.94 -3.66 3.59
C GLN A 419 35.65 -2.24 3.10
N ARG A 420 34.38 -1.89 2.86
CA ARG A 420 33.96 -0.57 2.41
C ARG A 420 34.32 0.49 3.45
N LYS A 421 34.82 1.61 2.96
CA LYS A 421 35.12 2.83 3.76
C LYS A 421 33.98 3.82 3.60
N ASP A 422 33.28 4.09 4.69
CA ASP A 422 32.24 5.10 4.72
C ASP A 422 32.86 6.41 5.23
N LEU A 423 33.03 7.39 4.32
CA LEU A 423 33.61 8.68 4.63
C LEU A 423 32.56 9.63 5.24
N ASP A 424 33.03 10.61 6.02
CA ASP A 424 32.17 11.66 6.55
C ASP A 424 31.58 12.51 5.41
N ASP A 425 30.42 13.13 5.69
CA ASP A 425 29.70 13.92 4.71
C ASP A 425 30.50 15.17 4.30
N ALA A 426 30.50 15.45 3.02
CA ALA A 426 31.07 16.67 2.45
C ALA A 426 29.98 17.75 2.35
N VAL A 427 30.06 18.78 3.17
CA VAL A 427 29.04 19.83 3.25
C VAL A 427 29.50 21.10 2.55
N TYR A 428 28.64 21.67 1.73
CA TYR A 428 28.85 22.87 0.93
C TYR A 428 27.78 23.91 1.22
N MET A 429 28.09 25.20 0.97
CA MET A 429 27.15 26.27 1.17
C MET A 429 26.00 26.22 0.17
N THR A 430 26.30 26.02 -1.12
CA THR A 430 25.31 26.05 -2.20
C THR A 430 25.21 24.73 -2.96
N LYS A 431 24.06 24.50 -3.58
CA LYS A 431 23.85 23.35 -4.50
C LYS A 431 24.84 23.34 -5.65
N LYS A 432 25.20 24.53 -6.16
CA LYS A 432 26.14 24.65 -7.27
C LYS A 432 27.55 24.14 -6.92
N GLU A 433 28.06 24.54 -5.75
CA GLU A 433 29.35 24.06 -5.24
C GLU A 433 29.35 22.56 -5.03
N LYS A 434 28.31 22.05 -4.41
CA LYS A 434 28.08 20.63 -4.20
C LYS A 434 28.15 19.84 -5.50
N PHE A 435 27.41 20.24 -6.53
CA PHE A 435 27.39 19.51 -7.80
C PHE A 435 28.75 19.61 -8.54
N ASN A 436 29.46 20.73 -8.45
CA ASN A 436 30.81 20.82 -8.99
C ASN A 436 31.76 19.83 -8.30
N ALA A 437 31.68 19.70 -6.98
CA ALA A 437 32.49 18.75 -6.21
C ALA A 437 32.13 17.30 -6.53
N VAL A 438 30.83 16.98 -6.74
CA VAL A 438 30.38 15.68 -7.19
C VAL A 438 31.01 15.32 -8.54
N VAL A 439 30.93 16.23 -9.53
CA VAL A 439 31.51 16.01 -10.86
C VAL A 439 33.02 15.82 -10.81
N GLN A 440 33.71 16.62 -10.01
CA GLN A 440 35.13 16.48 -9.78
C GLN A 440 35.49 15.11 -9.17
N SER A 441 34.75 14.65 -8.18
CA SER A 441 34.95 13.35 -7.55
C SER A 441 34.69 12.18 -8.50
N VAL A 442 33.69 12.30 -9.40
CA VAL A 442 33.43 11.34 -10.47
C VAL A 442 34.60 11.27 -11.43
N LYS A 443 35.12 12.44 -11.87
CA LYS A 443 36.26 12.56 -12.79
C LYS A 443 37.49 11.86 -12.23
N GLU A 444 37.88 12.16 -10.99
CA GLU A 444 39.04 11.54 -10.32
C GLU A 444 38.93 10.03 -10.19
N ALA A 445 37.71 9.52 -9.91
CA ALA A 445 37.50 8.09 -9.84
C ALA A 445 37.53 7.43 -11.22
N HIS A 446 36.92 8.05 -12.22
CA HIS A 446 36.94 7.57 -13.61
C HIS A 446 38.38 7.49 -14.18
N GLU A 447 39.21 8.51 -13.94
CA GLU A 447 40.64 8.51 -14.30
C GLU A 447 41.41 7.36 -13.64
N LYS A 448 41.04 6.95 -12.44
CA LYS A 448 41.59 5.80 -11.70
C LYS A 448 41.01 4.45 -12.14
N GLN A 449 40.11 4.41 -13.09
CA GLN A 449 39.33 3.23 -13.51
C GLN A 449 38.47 2.66 -12.38
N GLN A 450 38.16 3.45 -11.37
CA GLN A 450 37.24 3.09 -10.29
C GLN A 450 35.81 3.29 -10.75
N PRO A 451 34.93 2.27 -10.69
CA PRO A 451 33.53 2.42 -11.02
C PRO A 451 32.81 3.31 -10.01
N VAL A 452 31.89 4.16 -10.51
CA VAL A 452 31.16 5.13 -9.69
C VAL A 452 29.65 4.96 -9.86
N LEU A 453 28.93 4.93 -8.75
CA LEU A 453 27.48 5.02 -8.70
C LEU A 453 27.09 6.32 -8.01
N VAL A 454 26.46 7.22 -8.77
CA VAL A 454 25.94 8.50 -8.26
C VAL A 454 24.45 8.32 -7.91
N GLY A 455 24.12 8.37 -6.63
CA GLY A 455 22.73 8.32 -6.14
C GLY A 455 22.12 9.72 -6.11
N THR A 456 20.95 9.88 -6.70
CA THR A 456 20.16 11.13 -6.71
C THR A 456 18.76 10.89 -6.14
N ILE A 457 18.16 11.93 -5.57
CA ILE A 457 16.78 11.83 -5.06
C ILE A 457 15.78 12.02 -6.20
N THR A 458 16.01 13.03 -7.05
CA THR A 458 15.10 13.41 -8.13
C THR A 458 15.67 13.12 -9.51
N ILE A 459 14.79 12.92 -10.49
CA ILE A 459 15.19 12.78 -11.89
C ILE A 459 15.83 14.07 -12.39
N GLU A 460 15.33 15.21 -11.93
CA GLU A 460 15.87 16.52 -12.32
C GLU A 460 17.35 16.67 -11.92
N THR A 461 17.71 16.27 -10.71
CA THR A 461 19.09 16.20 -10.24
C THR A 461 19.92 15.22 -11.10
N SER A 462 19.37 14.05 -11.44
CA SER A 462 20.02 13.08 -12.32
C SER A 462 20.34 13.69 -13.69
N GLU A 463 19.40 14.40 -14.29
CA GLU A 463 19.56 15.06 -15.58
C GLU A 463 20.56 16.22 -15.52
N LEU A 464 20.56 16.97 -14.41
CA LEU A 464 21.51 18.04 -14.19
C LEU A 464 22.95 17.51 -14.16
N ILE A 465 23.20 16.49 -13.34
CA ILE A 465 24.51 15.85 -13.21
C ILE A 465 24.92 15.22 -14.55
N SER A 466 24.01 14.57 -15.25
CA SER A 466 24.25 14.01 -16.57
C SER A 466 24.71 15.07 -17.57
N ARG A 467 24.05 16.26 -17.57
CA ARG A 467 24.47 17.39 -18.42
C ARG A 467 25.86 17.89 -18.06
N MET A 468 26.19 17.97 -16.77
CA MET A 468 27.51 18.40 -16.31
C MET A 468 28.61 17.40 -16.71
N LEU A 469 28.38 16.09 -16.51
CA LEU A 469 29.33 15.05 -16.90
C LEU A 469 29.55 14.99 -18.42
N LYS A 470 28.52 15.24 -19.23
CA LYS A 470 28.63 15.36 -20.69
C LYS A 470 29.53 16.52 -21.10
N ARG A 471 29.46 17.65 -20.41
CA ARG A 471 30.33 18.83 -20.65
C ARG A 471 31.80 18.51 -20.35
N GLU A 472 32.07 17.69 -19.34
CA GLU A 472 33.40 17.21 -18.98
C GLU A 472 33.89 16.05 -19.87
N GLY A 473 33.06 15.57 -20.80
CA GLY A 473 33.38 14.45 -21.69
C GLY A 473 33.41 13.08 -21.03
N ILE A 474 32.78 12.90 -19.85
CA ILE A 474 32.76 11.63 -19.11
C ILE A 474 31.58 10.78 -19.59
N PRO A 475 31.85 9.59 -20.19
CA PRO A 475 30.80 8.66 -20.58
C PRO A 475 30.07 8.11 -19.33
N HIS A 476 28.76 8.08 -19.37
CA HIS A 476 27.96 7.61 -18.24
C HIS A 476 26.60 7.10 -18.67
N ASN A 477 26.01 6.23 -17.85
CA ASN A 477 24.66 5.73 -17.97
C ASN A 477 23.75 6.40 -16.94
N VAL A 478 22.48 6.61 -17.30
CA VAL A 478 21.46 7.15 -16.39
C VAL A 478 20.36 6.13 -16.22
N LEU A 479 20.17 5.68 -14.99
CA LEU A 479 19.10 4.77 -14.59
C LEU A 479 17.90 5.59 -14.11
N ASN A 480 16.84 5.56 -14.89
CA ASN A 480 15.55 6.12 -14.53
C ASN A 480 14.55 4.97 -14.37
N ALA A 481 13.65 5.03 -13.40
CA ALA A 481 12.61 4.04 -13.13
C ALA A 481 11.61 3.79 -14.30
N LYS A 482 12.03 3.96 -15.55
CA LYS A 482 11.17 3.86 -16.74
C LYS A 482 11.16 2.49 -17.41
N PHE A 483 12.24 1.70 -17.25
CA PHE A 483 12.44 0.45 -17.98
C PHE A 483 13.20 -0.56 -17.11
N HIS A 484 12.50 -1.35 -16.35
CA HIS A 484 13.10 -2.32 -15.40
C HIS A 484 14.02 -3.36 -16.07
N GLU A 485 13.71 -3.81 -17.29
CA GLU A 485 14.55 -4.78 -18.01
C GLU A 485 15.87 -4.17 -18.45
N LEU A 486 15.85 -2.96 -18.99
CA LEU A 486 17.06 -2.20 -19.36
C LEU A 486 17.87 -1.79 -18.13
N GLU A 487 17.22 -1.60 -16.98
CA GLU A 487 17.90 -1.30 -15.74
C GLU A 487 18.82 -2.44 -15.29
N ALA A 488 18.36 -3.68 -15.40
CA ALA A 488 19.17 -4.84 -15.00
C ALA A 488 20.48 -4.95 -15.84
N GLU A 489 20.40 -4.69 -17.14
CA GLU A 489 21.58 -4.68 -18.01
C GLU A 489 22.56 -3.55 -17.66
N ILE A 490 22.05 -2.35 -17.42
CA ILE A 490 22.89 -1.19 -17.05
C ILE A 490 23.53 -1.40 -15.69
N VAL A 491 22.77 -1.96 -14.72
CA VAL A 491 23.30 -2.28 -13.39
C VAL A 491 24.38 -3.36 -13.46
N ALA A 492 24.22 -4.37 -14.32
CA ALA A 492 25.23 -5.38 -14.54
C ALA A 492 26.57 -4.78 -15.06
N GLN A 493 26.48 -3.69 -15.82
CA GLN A 493 27.67 -2.98 -16.36
C GLN A 493 28.25 -1.96 -15.36
N ALA A 494 27.47 -1.54 -14.34
CA ALA A 494 27.89 -0.49 -13.40
C ALA A 494 29.12 -0.84 -12.55
N GLY A 495 29.49 -2.10 -12.46
CA GLY A 495 30.68 -2.58 -11.76
C GLY A 495 31.95 -2.71 -12.61
N GLN A 496 31.91 -2.41 -13.90
CA GLN A 496 33.07 -2.49 -14.79
C GLN A 496 34.03 -1.32 -14.58
N ALA A 497 35.31 -1.53 -14.93
CA ALA A 497 36.35 -0.55 -14.74
C ALA A 497 36.01 0.81 -15.41
N GLY A 498 36.05 1.87 -14.62
CA GLY A 498 35.76 3.23 -15.06
C GLY A 498 34.31 3.51 -15.42
N ALA A 499 33.37 2.59 -15.18
CA ALA A 499 31.95 2.82 -15.42
C ALA A 499 31.40 3.93 -14.51
N VAL A 500 30.61 4.84 -15.08
CA VAL A 500 29.91 5.87 -14.32
C VAL A 500 28.42 5.69 -14.53
N THR A 501 27.69 5.49 -13.44
CA THR A 501 26.23 5.28 -13.46
C THR A 501 25.57 6.29 -12.53
N ILE A 502 24.56 7.00 -13.04
CA ILE A 502 23.69 7.86 -12.23
C ILE A 502 22.39 7.10 -12.02
N ALA A 503 21.94 6.95 -10.77
CA ALA A 503 20.73 6.24 -10.44
C ALA A 503 19.88 7.01 -9.44
N THR A 504 18.56 7.03 -9.64
CA THR A 504 17.62 7.41 -8.58
C THR A 504 17.50 6.29 -7.57
N ASN A 505 17.03 6.58 -6.36
CA ASN A 505 17.02 5.66 -5.22
C ASN A 505 16.42 4.28 -5.50
N MET A 506 15.32 4.25 -6.23
CA MET A 506 14.56 3.02 -6.50
C MET A 506 15.15 2.23 -7.67
N ALA A 507 15.93 2.87 -8.53
CA ALA A 507 16.49 2.22 -9.71
C ALA A 507 17.55 1.16 -9.36
N GLY A 508 17.45 -0.02 -9.96
CA GLY A 508 18.36 -1.14 -9.78
C GLY A 508 18.28 -1.82 -8.38
N ARG A 509 17.20 -1.63 -7.62
CA ARG A 509 16.95 -2.36 -6.37
C ARG A 509 16.76 -3.85 -6.65
N GLY A 510 17.30 -4.71 -5.77
CA GLY A 510 17.23 -6.16 -5.96
C GLY A 510 18.20 -6.72 -7.01
N THR A 511 18.98 -5.88 -7.70
CA THR A 511 19.98 -6.29 -8.69
C THR A 511 21.39 -6.15 -8.12
N ASP A 512 22.23 -7.16 -8.35
CA ASP A 512 23.60 -7.19 -7.86
C ASP A 512 24.59 -6.54 -8.84
N ILE A 513 25.47 -5.68 -8.32
CA ILE A 513 26.56 -5.04 -9.09
C ILE A 513 27.81 -5.90 -8.91
N LYS A 514 28.22 -6.61 -9.97
CA LYS A 514 29.44 -7.44 -9.97
C LYS A 514 30.63 -6.63 -10.43
N LEU A 515 31.71 -6.64 -9.64
CA LEU A 515 32.96 -5.97 -9.97
C LEU A 515 33.86 -6.89 -10.81
N ASP A 516 34.55 -6.32 -11.79
CA ASP A 516 35.67 -6.98 -12.44
C ASP A 516 36.96 -6.85 -11.60
N ASP A 517 38.05 -7.53 -12.00
CA ASP A 517 39.28 -7.53 -11.24
C ASP A 517 40.00 -6.18 -11.27
N VAL A 518 39.84 -5.40 -12.35
CA VAL A 518 40.41 -4.05 -12.49
C VAL A 518 39.71 -3.09 -11.54
N SER A 519 38.38 -3.17 -11.45
CA SER A 519 37.57 -2.38 -10.54
C SER A 519 37.90 -2.67 -9.08
N ARG A 520 38.12 -3.97 -8.71
CA ARG A 520 38.55 -4.37 -7.35
C ARG A 520 39.92 -3.78 -7.04
N ALA A 521 40.88 -3.84 -7.97
CA ALA A 521 42.20 -3.28 -7.82
C ALA A 521 42.21 -1.75 -7.73
N ALA A 522 41.26 -1.07 -8.40
CA ALA A 522 41.09 0.38 -8.36
C ALA A 522 40.43 0.90 -7.07
N GLY A 523 40.02 0.00 -6.14
CA GLY A 523 39.40 0.36 -4.88
C GLY A 523 37.93 -0.01 -4.75
N GLY A 524 37.38 -0.72 -5.75
CA GLY A 524 35.99 -1.17 -5.77
C GLY A 524 34.99 -0.06 -6.12
N LEU A 525 33.70 -0.33 -5.96
CA LEU A 525 32.64 0.61 -6.32
C LEU A 525 32.62 1.82 -5.37
N LYS A 526 32.70 3.02 -5.96
CA LYS A 526 32.53 4.29 -5.25
C LYS A 526 31.08 4.75 -5.30
N ILE A 527 30.50 4.95 -4.13
CA ILE A 527 29.16 5.50 -3.98
C ILE A 527 29.23 7.00 -3.71
N ILE A 528 28.54 7.78 -4.48
CA ILE A 528 28.38 9.23 -4.29
C ILE A 528 26.90 9.50 -4.09
N GLY A 529 26.49 9.84 -2.85
CA GLY A 529 25.16 10.37 -2.57
C GLY A 529 25.13 11.88 -2.81
N THR A 530 24.21 12.38 -3.61
CA THR A 530 24.13 13.83 -3.90
C THR A 530 23.34 14.61 -2.86
N GLU A 531 22.61 13.91 -2.00
CA GLU A 531 21.84 14.44 -0.89
C GLU A 531 21.61 13.33 0.13
N ARG A 532 21.28 13.69 1.37
CA ARG A 532 20.75 12.77 2.36
C ARG A 532 19.24 12.62 2.15
N HIS A 533 18.76 11.40 2.24
CA HIS A 533 17.35 11.08 2.13
C HIS A 533 16.59 11.40 3.43
N GLU A 534 15.27 11.37 3.38
CA GLU A 534 14.39 11.51 4.55
C GLU A 534 14.62 10.43 5.62
N SER A 535 15.15 9.28 5.22
CA SER A 535 15.41 8.14 6.12
C SER A 535 16.85 7.66 6.00
N ARG A 536 17.48 7.42 7.16
CA ARG A 536 18.82 6.82 7.27
C ARG A 536 18.89 5.44 6.60
N ARG A 537 17.78 4.74 6.59
CA ARG A 537 17.62 3.43 5.95
C ARG A 537 17.91 3.49 4.46
N ILE A 538 17.35 4.49 3.75
CA ILE A 538 17.57 4.68 2.31
C ILE A 538 19.04 5.01 2.03
N ASP A 539 19.66 5.84 2.86
CA ASP A 539 21.10 6.14 2.76
C ASP A 539 21.94 4.86 2.91
N ASN A 540 21.58 4.01 3.87
CA ASN A 540 22.27 2.73 4.10
C ASN A 540 22.04 1.74 2.94
N GLN A 541 20.88 1.75 2.29
CA GLN A 541 20.64 0.96 1.08
C GLN A 541 21.53 1.42 -0.09
N LEU A 542 21.72 2.73 -0.26
CA LEU A 542 22.61 3.27 -1.27
C LEU A 542 24.06 2.86 -0.99
N ARG A 543 24.55 3.05 0.25
CA ARG A 543 25.88 2.59 0.69
C ARG A 543 26.05 1.08 0.49
N GLY A 544 25.02 0.30 0.78
CA GLY A 544 25.02 -1.17 0.69
C GLY A 544 25.18 -1.72 -0.73
N ARG A 545 25.15 -0.87 -1.75
CA ARG A 545 25.46 -1.28 -3.13
C ARG A 545 26.95 -1.54 -3.34
N SER A 546 27.81 -1.05 -2.45
CA SER A 546 29.27 -1.23 -2.47
C SER A 546 29.74 -2.05 -1.27
N GLY A 547 30.91 -2.69 -1.39
CA GLY A 547 31.55 -3.47 -0.33
C GLY A 547 30.88 -4.82 -0.07
N ARG A 548 30.33 -5.47 -1.12
CA ARG A 548 29.64 -6.75 -1.02
C ARG A 548 30.62 -7.91 -1.01
N GLN A 549 30.32 -8.98 -0.25
CA GLN A 549 31.10 -10.21 -0.19
C GLN A 549 32.62 -10.00 0.03
N GLY A 550 32.98 -8.96 0.81
CA GLY A 550 34.37 -8.61 1.10
C GLY A 550 35.09 -7.85 0.00
N ASP A 551 34.39 -7.37 -1.01
CA ASP A 551 34.96 -6.46 -2.01
C ASP A 551 35.32 -5.10 -1.36
N PRO A 552 36.39 -4.42 -1.83
CA PRO A 552 36.67 -3.05 -1.42
C PRO A 552 35.58 -2.11 -1.92
N GLY A 553 35.52 -0.92 -1.36
CA GLY A 553 34.57 0.10 -1.75
C GLY A 553 34.67 1.37 -0.94
N GLU A 554 34.02 2.40 -1.37
CA GLU A 554 33.97 3.71 -0.73
C GLU A 554 32.57 4.32 -0.85
N SER A 555 32.12 5.02 0.20
CA SER A 555 30.88 5.78 0.11
C SER A 555 31.06 7.16 0.71
N ARG A 556 30.44 8.17 0.09
CA ARG A 556 30.40 9.56 0.58
C ARG A 556 29.13 10.27 0.13
N PHE A 557 28.56 11.05 1.06
CA PHE A 557 27.47 11.97 0.73
C PHE A 557 27.96 13.41 0.58
N TYR A 558 27.43 14.09 -0.44
CA TYR A 558 27.68 15.50 -0.73
C TYR A 558 26.39 16.27 -0.45
N ILE A 559 26.46 17.23 0.45
CA ILE A 559 25.29 17.91 1.03
C ILE A 559 25.46 19.41 0.83
N SER A 560 24.37 20.11 0.60
CA SER A 560 24.30 21.57 0.60
C SER A 560 23.37 22.05 1.70
N LEU A 561 23.63 23.23 2.23
CA LEU A 561 22.70 23.91 3.13
C LEU A 561 21.37 24.29 2.47
N GLU A 562 21.36 24.34 1.13
CA GLU A 562 20.17 24.59 0.32
C GLU A 562 19.34 23.32 0.03
N ASP A 563 19.80 22.14 0.46
CA ASP A 563 19.05 20.88 0.29
C ASP A 563 17.80 20.90 1.16
N ASP A 564 16.72 20.29 0.69
CA ASP A 564 15.41 20.34 1.35
C ASP A 564 15.43 19.80 2.77
N LEU A 565 16.18 18.75 3.03
CA LEU A 565 16.38 18.22 4.38
C LEU A 565 16.96 19.30 5.31
N MET A 566 17.95 20.06 4.85
CA MET A 566 18.60 21.10 5.64
C MET A 566 17.70 22.33 5.78
N ARG A 567 16.97 22.69 4.73
CA ARG A 567 16.05 23.84 4.73
C ARG A 567 14.85 23.62 5.65
N LEU A 568 14.24 22.41 5.61
CA LEU A 568 13.01 22.15 6.36
C LEU A 568 13.26 21.73 7.81
N PHE A 569 14.35 21.06 8.09
CA PHE A 569 14.64 20.44 9.39
C PHE A 569 15.96 20.88 10.01
N GLY A 570 16.79 21.62 9.30
CA GLY A 570 18.00 22.27 9.81
C GLY A 570 17.63 23.32 10.85
N SER A 571 18.18 23.25 12.06
CA SER A 571 17.89 24.26 13.06
C SER A 571 18.51 25.61 12.63
N GLU A 572 17.81 26.75 12.85
CA GLU A 572 18.34 28.10 12.65
C GLU A 572 19.70 28.32 13.37
N ARG A 573 19.92 27.58 14.47
CA ARG A 573 21.20 27.61 15.19
C ARG A 573 22.33 27.02 14.36
N LEU A 574 22.09 25.95 13.61
CA LEU A 574 23.07 25.39 12.70
C LEU A 574 23.41 26.37 11.59
N MET A 575 22.39 26.98 10.97
CA MET A 575 22.59 27.99 9.93
C MET A 575 23.41 29.20 10.46
N LYS A 576 23.13 29.68 11.67
CA LYS A 576 23.92 30.75 12.32
C LYS A 576 25.38 30.35 12.61
N VAL A 577 25.61 29.10 13.01
CA VAL A 577 26.97 28.56 13.22
C VAL A 577 27.75 28.53 11.91
N PHE A 578 27.13 28.11 10.83
CA PHE A 578 27.77 28.12 9.51
C PHE A 578 28.13 29.52 9.03
N THR A 579 27.17 30.45 9.15
CA THR A 579 27.41 31.85 8.77
C THR A 579 28.52 32.49 9.60
N SER A 580 28.64 32.09 10.87
CA SER A 580 29.66 32.62 11.78
C SER A 580 31.06 32.01 11.59
N LEU A 581 31.16 30.81 10.99
CA LEU A 581 32.45 30.16 10.71
C LEU A 581 33.20 30.76 9.52
N GLY A 582 32.56 31.68 8.76
CA GLY A 582 33.24 32.43 7.69
C GLY A 582 33.84 31.57 6.60
N VAL A 583 33.19 30.48 6.23
CA VAL A 583 33.67 29.51 5.23
C VAL A 583 33.83 30.20 3.88
N ALA A 584 34.98 30.03 3.24
CA ALA A 584 35.22 30.56 1.90
C ALA A 584 34.40 29.83 0.83
N GLU A 585 34.09 30.53 -0.27
CA GLU A 585 33.44 29.91 -1.44
C GLU A 585 34.23 28.66 -1.90
N ASN A 586 33.56 27.56 -2.18
CA ASN A 586 34.10 26.24 -2.60
C ASN A 586 34.93 25.51 -1.52
N GLU A 587 34.87 25.91 -0.27
CA GLU A 587 35.52 25.19 0.82
C GLU A 587 34.60 24.07 1.35
N GLN A 588 35.12 22.85 1.36
CA GLN A 588 34.47 21.69 1.88
C GLN A 588 34.54 21.70 3.43
N ILE A 589 33.42 21.52 4.08
CA ILE A 589 33.36 21.41 5.53
C ILE A 589 33.21 19.90 5.90
N GLU A 590 34.22 19.36 6.54
CA GLU A 590 34.16 18.02 7.12
C GLU A 590 34.13 18.18 8.65
N HIS A 591 33.00 17.92 9.25
CA HIS A 591 32.90 17.93 10.69
C HIS A 591 31.86 16.93 11.20
N LYS A 592 32.28 16.03 12.05
CA LYS A 592 31.44 14.97 12.62
C LYS A 592 30.17 15.50 13.33
N MET A 593 30.23 16.73 13.86
CA MET A 593 29.04 17.37 14.44
C MET A 593 27.95 17.64 13.42
N LEU A 594 28.30 17.87 12.17
CA LEU A 594 27.35 18.15 11.09
C LEU A 594 26.64 16.86 10.68
N SER A 595 27.37 15.80 10.41
CA SER A 595 26.81 14.50 10.13
C SER A 595 25.87 14.03 11.25
N ASN A 596 26.25 14.25 12.51
CA ASN A 596 25.37 13.94 13.65
C ASN A 596 24.11 14.82 13.70
N ALA A 597 24.20 16.07 13.28
CA ALA A 597 23.05 16.97 13.26
C ALA A 597 22.05 16.60 12.15
N ILE A 598 22.55 16.20 11.00
CA ILE A 598 21.77 15.70 9.87
C ILE A 598 21.08 14.40 10.27
N GLU A 599 21.80 13.47 10.90
CA GLU A 599 21.22 12.22 11.39
C GLU A 599 20.07 12.45 12.38
N LYS A 600 20.21 13.42 13.30
CA LYS A 600 19.11 13.83 14.19
C LYS A 600 17.92 14.46 13.45
N ALA A 601 18.16 15.18 12.36
CA ALA A 601 17.08 15.69 11.52
C ALA A 601 16.33 14.55 10.84
N GLN A 602 17.05 13.57 10.30
CA GLN A 602 16.44 12.35 9.75
C GLN A 602 15.64 11.57 10.79
N GLU A 603 16.17 11.39 12.02
CA GLU A 603 15.43 10.75 13.11
C GLU A 603 14.09 11.45 13.43
N LYS A 604 14.05 12.77 13.35
CA LYS A 604 12.78 13.50 13.54
C LYS A 604 11.78 13.26 12.42
N ILE A 605 12.26 13.19 11.18
CA ILE A 605 11.40 12.91 10.02
C ILE A 605 10.88 11.48 10.10
N GLU A 606 11.76 10.52 10.39
CA GLU A 606 11.40 9.12 10.59
C GLU A 606 10.30 8.99 11.67
N PHE A 607 10.48 9.67 12.79
CA PHE A 607 9.49 9.69 13.86
C PHE A 607 8.15 10.33 13.44
N ASN A 608 8.18 11.43 12.70
CA ASN A 608 6.96 12.07 12.18
C ASN A 608 6.23 11.15 11.18
N ASN A 609 6.99 10.58 10.26
CA ASN A 609 6.44 9.63 9.28
C ASN A 609 5.85 8.38 9.95
N PHE A 610 6.48 7.87 11.00
CA PHE A 610 5.92 6.81 11.83
C PHE A 610 4.58 7.24 12.47
N GLY A 611 4.51 8.47 13.00
CA GLY A 611 3.27 9.04 13.54
C GLY A 611 2.14 9.07 12.51
N ILE A 612 2.43 9.48 11.27
CA ILE A 612 1.47 9.51 10.17
C ILE A 612 0.96 8.10 9.84
N ARG A 613 1.88 7.12 9.70
CA ARG A 613 1.49 5.72 9.42
C ARG A 613 0.69 5.11 10.56
N LYS A 614 1.06 5.39 11.81
CA LYS A 614 0.32 4.92 12.98
C LYS A 614 -1.08 5.52 13.02
N ASN A 615 -1.21 6.80 12.76
CA ASN A 615 -2.51 7.48 12.72
C ASN A 615 -3.42 6.88 11.62
N LEU A 616 -2.86 6.64 10.42
CA LEU A 616 -3.58 5.95 9.35
C LEU A 616 -4.09 4.56 9.81
N LEU A 617 -3.24 3.79 10.48
CA LEU A 617 -3.61 2.48 11.01
C LEU A 617 -4.68 2.56 12.09
N ASP A 618 -4.59 3.52 13.02
CA ASP A 618 -5.54 3.69 14.12
C ASP A 618 -6.96 4.00 13.58
N TYR A 619 -7.08 4.77 12.50
CA TYR A 619 -8.33 5.01 11.79
C TYR A 619 -8.80 3.77 11.00
N ASP A 620 -7.89 3.12 10.25
CA ASP A 620 -8.26 1.93 9.46
C ASP A 620 -8.57 0.71 10.33
N GLN A 621 -8.15 0.68 11.60
CA GLN A 621 -8.49 -0.40 12.51
C GLN A 621 -10.00 -0.54 12.72
N VAL A 622 -10.73 0.58 12.79
CA VAL A 622 -12.21 0.57 12.88
C VAL A 622 -12.81 -0.07 11.63
N ASN A 623 -12.37 0.40 10.48
CA ASN A 623 -12.83 -0.16 9.20
C ASN A 623 -12.44 -1.64 9.04
N ASN A 624 -11.29 -2.03 9.58
CA ASN A 624 -10.83 -3.42 9.51
C ASN A 624 -11.70 -4.36 10.35
N GLU A 625 -12.08 -3.97 11.57
CA GLU A 625 -12.96 -4.76 12.41
C GLU A 625 -14.33 -4.96 11.74
N GLN A 626 -14.89 -3.91 11.17
CA GLN A 626 -16.15 -3.96 10.42
C GLN A 626 -16.02 -4.80 9.14
N ARG A 627 -14.91 -4.64 8.42
CA ARG A 627 -14.59 -5.41 7.19
C ARG A 627 -14.54 -6.91 7.48
N GLU A 628 -13.92 -7.31 8.57
CA GLU A 628 -13.82 -8.73 8.94
C GLU A 628 -15.19 -9.35 9.20
N ILE A 629 -16.09 -8.62 9.85
CA ILE A 629 -17.46 -9.09 10.08
C ILE A 629 -18.18 -9.29 8.74
N ILE A 630 -18.19 -8.25 7.90
CA ILE A 630 -18.91 -8.28 6.61
C ILE A 630 -18.30 -9.33 5.65
N TYR A 631 -16.98 -9.42 5.57
CA TYR A 631 -16.33 -10.39 4.67
C TYR A 631 -16.53 -11.83 5.14
N LYS A 632 -16.63 -12.06 6.46
CA LYS A 632 -16.97 -13.36 7.01
C LYS A 632 -18.40 -13.76 6.67
N GLU A 633 -19.37 -12.88 6.88
CA GLU A 633 -20.77 -13.12 6.52
C GLU A 633 -20.91 -13.36 5.01
N ARG A 634 -20.27 -12.52 4.21
CA ARG A 634 -20.26 -12.65 2.76
C ARG A 634 -19.66 -13.99 2.32
N ARG A 635 -18.60 -14.45 2.97
CA ARG A 635 -17.95 -15.73 2.68
C ARG A 635 -18.87 -16.92 2.97
N GLN A 636 -19.61 -16.88 4.05
CA GLN A 636 -20.60 -17.93 4.38
C GLN A 636 -21.65 -18.06 3.27
N VAL A 637 -22.16 -16.92 2.77
CA VAL A 637 -23.11 -16.90 1.65
C VAL A 637 -22.47 -17.45 0.38
N LEU A 638 -21.21 -17.07 0.09
CA LEU A 638 -20.47 -17.49 -1.09
C LEU A 638 -20.15 -19.01 -1.06
N ASP A 639 -19.83 -19.55 0.13
CA ASP A 639 -19.55 -20.97 0.35
C ASP A 639 -20.80 -21.87 0.21
N GLY A 640 -21.97 -21.25 0.04
CA GLY A 640 -23.23 -21.97 -0.22
C GLY A 640 -23.92 -22.48 1.04
N GLU A 641 -23.63 -21.89 2.22
CA GLU A 641 -24.32 -22.21 3.44
C GLU A 641 -25.83 -21.97 3.33
N ASN A 642 -26.61 -22.76 4.04
CA ASN A 642 -28.06 -22.58 4.07
C ASN A 642 -28.39 -21.37 4.95
N MET A 643 -28.87 -20.29 4.33
CA MET A 643 -29.13 -19.02 5.02
C MET A 643 -30.52 -18.94 5.64
N ARG A 644 -31.33 -19.99 5.56
CA ARG A 644 -32.72 -20.02 6.04
C ARG A 644 -32.86 -19.55 7.50
N ASP A 645 -32.04 -20.11 8.39
CA ASP A 645 -32.11 -19.77 9.81
C ASP A 645 -31.68 -18.32 10.07
N ALA A 646 -30.69 -17.81 9.32
CA ALA A 646 -30.30 -16.42 9.38
C ALA A 646 -31.42 -15.48 8.91
N ILE A 647 -32.13 -15.84 7.84
CA ILE A 647 -33.30 -15.09 7.33
C ILE A 647 -34.43 -15.11 8.32
N TYR A 648 -34.73 -16.23 8.96
CA TYR A 648 -35.74 -16.30 10.03
C TYR A 648 -35.38 -15.37 11.18
N LYS A 649 -34.11 -15.35 11.57
CA LYS A 649 -33.63 -14.41 12.59
C LYS A 649 -33.83 -12.97 12.16
N MET A 650 -33.45 -12.61 10.92
CA MET A 650 -33.67 -11.25 10.39
C MET A 650 -35.13 -10.84 10.44
N ILE A 651 -36.06 -11.72 10.02
CA ILE A 651 -37.50 -11.46 10.06
C ILE A 651 -37.96 -11.24 11.50
N THR A 652 -37.53 -12.08 12.43
CA THR A 652 -37.94 -11.97 13.84
C THR A 652 -37.36 -10.73 14.52
N ASP A 653 -36.12 -10.37 14.23
CA ASP A 653 -35.46 -9.15 14.72
C ASP A 653 -36.23 -7.89 14.24
N ILE A 654 -36.58 -7.82 12.95
CA ILE A 654 -37.36 -6.70 12.37
C ILE A 654 -38.70 -6.54 13.05
N VAL A 655 -39.41 -7.64 13.28
CA VAL A 655 -40.70 -7.61 14.01
C VAL A 655 -40.50 -7.12 15.43
N GLU A 656 -39.48 -7.61 16.15
CA GLU A 656 -39.19 -7.16 17.52
C GLU A 656 -38.88 -5.68 17.56
N ASN A 657 -37.96 -5.21 16.73
CA ASN A 657 -37.54 -3.80 16.65
C ASN A 657 -38.73 -2.89 16.31
N SER A 658 -39.57 -3.26 15.36
CA SER A 658 -40.75 -2.49 14.98
C SER A 658 -41.74 -2.36 16.12
N VAL A 659 -41.97 -3.45 16.86
CA VAL A 659 -42.87 -3.43 18.04
C VAL A 659 -42.25 -2.65 19.21
N ASP A 660 -40.93 -2.77 19.44
CA ASP A 660 -40.24 -2.04 20.51
C ASP A 660 -40.22 -0.55 20.27
N THR A 661 -40.12 -0.12 19.00
CA THR A 661 -40.15 1.29 18.62
C THR A 661 -41.55 1.91 18.75
N ALA A 662 -42.57 1.18 18.30
CA ALA A 662 -43.93 1.72 18.23
C ALA A 662 -44.74 1.58 19.56
N ILE A 663 -44.32 0.67 20.46
CA ILE A 663 -45.08 0.30 21.65
C ILE A 663 -44.22 0.34 22.91
N ASN A 664 -44.55 1.22 23.84
CA ASN A 664 -43.94 1.29 25.17
C ASN A 664 -44.48 0.21 26.09
N ASP A 665 -43.62 -0.32 26.97
CA ASP A 665 -43.96 -1.38 27.91
C ASP A 665 -45.01 -0.98 28.98
N ASP A 666 -45.09 0.33 29.26
CA ASP A 666 -45.99 0.91 30.29
C ASP A 666 -47.36 1.29 29.77
N MET A 667 -47.68 1.04 28.49
CA MET A 667 -48.98 1.42 27.87
C MET A 667 -49.94 0.25 27.81
N ASP A 668 -51.24 0.52 28.12
CA ASP A 668 -52.31 -0.43 27.87
C ASP A 668 -52.52 -0.66 26.37
N ALA A 669 -52.99 -1.87 26.00
CA ALA A 669 -53.13 -2.24 24.60
C ALA A 669 -54.06 -1.32 23.76
N GLU A 670 -54.95 -0.60 24.45
CA GLU A 670 -55.88 0.36 23.84
C GLU A 670 -55.21 1.68 23.47
N GLU A 671 -54.01 1.95 24.04
CA GLU A 671 -53.20 3.17 23.81
C GLU A 671 -52.05 2.94 22.81
N TRP A 672 -51.86 1.69 22.34
CA TRP A 672 -50.80 1.36 21.42
C TRP A 672 -50.92 2.07 20.07
N ASN A 673 -49.79 2.58 19.53
CA ASN A 673 -49.76 3.28 18.26
C ASN A 673 -49.67 2.29 17.07
N PHE A 674 -50.79 1.66 16.72
CA PHE A 674 -50.86 0.72 15.60
C PHE A 674 -50.56 1.37 14.26
N ASN A 675 -50.77 2.68 14.09
CA ASN A 675 -50.46 3.39 12.84
C ASN A 675 -48.93 3.45 12.66
N GLU A 676 -48.20 3.77 13.69
CA GLU A 676 -46.74 3.79 13.69
C GLU A 676 -46.18 2.38 13.48
N LEU A 677 -46.64 1.38 14.19
CA LEU A 677 -46.26 -0.01 14.00
C LEU A 677 -46.47 -0.47 12.54
N ASN A 678 -47.62 -0.18 11.95
CA ASN A 678 -47.91 -0.53 10.57
C ASN A 678 -47.03 0.23 9.61
N SER A 679 -46.72 1.49 9.87
CA SER A 679 -45.81 2.29 9.01
C SER A 679 -44.38 1.77 8.99
N LEU A 680 -43.91 1.19 10.09
CA LEU A 680 -42.60 0.58 10.24
C LEU A 680 -42.54 -0.84 9.67
N LEU A 681 -43.52 -1.67 9.94
CA LEU A 681 -43.47 -3.10 9.66
C LEU A 681 -43.96 -3.47 8.25
N LEU A 682 -45.10 -2.91 7.80
CA LEU A 682 -45.75 -3.36 6.55
C LEU A 682 -44.95 -3.10 5.27
N PRO A 683 -44.09 -2.05 5.15
CA PRO A 683 -43.24 -1.86 3.98
C PRO A 683 -42.17 -2.92 3.83
N ILE A 684 -41.81 -3.61 4.94
CA ILE A 684 -40.75 -4.62 4.97
C ILE A 684 -41.39 -6.02 4.95
N VAL A 685 -42.33 -6.25 5.84
CA VAL A 685 -43.02 -7.53 6.01
C VAL A 685 -44.51 -7.32 5.70
N PRO A 686 -44.98 -7.68 4.49
CA PRO A 686 -46.33 -7.40 4.01
C PRO A 686 -47.35 -8.37 4.61
N ILE A 687 -47.51 -8.34 5.93
CA ILE A 687 -48.59 -9.02 6.62
C ILE A 687 -49.89 -8.19 6.59
N GLN A 688 -50.96 -8.72 7.08
CA GLN A 688 -52.18 -7.94 7.21
C GLN A 688 -52.02 -6.80 8.24
N PRO A 689 -52.61 -5.62 8.02
CA PRO A 689 -52.48 -4.48 8.95
C PRO A 689 -52.86 -4.85 10.39
N VAL A 690 -51.96 -4.47 11.31
CA VAL A 690 -52.14 -4.77 12.74
C VAL A 690 -53.14 -3.79 13.34
N ALA A 691 -54.11 -4.32 14.05
CA ALA A 691 -55.13 -3.53 14.78
C ALA A 691 -55.47 -4.23 16.08
N LEU A 692 -56.01 -3.50 17.07
CA LEU A 692 -56.37 -4.03 18.37
C LEU A 692 -57.32 -5.23 18.29
N SER A 693 -58.25 -5.24 17.29
CA SER A 693 -59.16 -6.33 17.05
C SER A 693 -58.53 -7.68 16.67
N ARG A 694 -57.28 -7.65 16.19
CA ARG A 694 -56.52 -8.82 15.77
C ARG A 694 -55.55 -9.33 16.84
N VAL A 695 -55.31 -8.53 17.87
CA VAL A 695 -54.37 -8.91 18.94
C VAL A 695 -54.98 -9.99 19.82
N THR A 696 -54.39 -11.18 19.82
CA THR A 696 -54.89 -12.34 20.60
C THR A 696 -54.53 -12.24 22.07
N LYS A 697 -53.32 -11.77 22.38
CA LYS A 697 -52.85 -11.52 23.76
C LYS A 697 -52.46 -10.04 23.86
N LYS A 698 -53.20 -9.31 24.71
CA LYS A 698 -53.01 -7.86 24.93
C LYS A 698 -51.78 -7.54 25.80
N THR A 699 -50.64 -8.13 25.46
CA THR A 699 -49.32 -7.84 26.05
C THR A 699 -48.32 -7.64 24.93
N LYS A 700 -47.32 -6.78 25.11
CA LYS A 700 -46.29 -6.49 24.14
C LYS A 700 -45.61 -7.78 23.66
N ASN A 701 -45.19 -8.66 24.56
CA ASN A 701 -44.61 -9.95 24.24
C ASN A 701 -45.60 -10.88 23.52
N GLY A 702 -46.89 -10.82 23.84
CA GLY A 702 -47.93 -11.60 23.14
C GLY A 702 -48.06 -11.12 21.68
N LEU A 703 -48.03 -9.80 21.44
CA LEU A 703 -48.05 -9.21 20.11
C LEU A 703 -46.79 -9.57 19.31
N LYS A 704 -45.61 -9.44 19.93
CA LYS A 704 -44.35 -9.85 19.29
C LYS A 704 -44.42 -11.31 18.83
N HIS A 705 -44.85 -12.21 19.66
CA HIS A 705 -44.94 -13.62 19.33
C HIS A 705 -45.91 -13.86 18.18
N GLN A 706 -47.11 -13.24 18.23
CA GLN A 706 -48.11 -13.34 17.16
C GLN A 706 -47.57 -12.85 15.82
N LEU A 707 -46.97 -11.65 15.79
CA LEU A 707 -46.44 -11.06 14.55
C LEU A 707 -45.27 -11.85 14.02
N LYS A 708 -44.39 -12.39 14.87
CA LYS A 708 -43.30 -13.28 14.45
C LYS A 708 -43.82 -14.56 13.76
N GLU A 709 -44.86 -15.20 14.38
CA GLU A 709 -45.46 -16.37 13.73
C GLU A 709 -46.11 -16.04 12.40
N GLU A 710 -46.81 -14.89 12.28
CA GLU A 710 -47.41 -14.44 11.03
C GLU A 710 -46.35 -14.15 9.96
N ALA A 711 -45.24 -13.47 10.32
CA ALA A 711 -44.15 -13.15 9.43
C ALA A 711 -43.39 -14.41 8.96
N VAL A 712 -43.11 -15.34 9.85
CA VAL A 712 -42.50 -16.64 9.50
C VAL A 712 -43.38 -17.43 8.57
N LYS A 713 -44.70 -17.53 8.85
CA LYS A 713 -45.65 -18.23 7.96
C LYS A 713 -45.73 -17.58 6.59
N LEU A 714 -45.66 -16.24 6.53
CA LEU A 714 -45.58 -15.53 5.25
C LEU A 714 -44.37 -15.97 4.45
N TYR A 715 -43.19 -16.04 5.09
CA TYR A 715 -41.98 -16.50 4.43
C TYR A 715 -42.05 -17.99 4.01
N GLU A 716 -42.59 -18.87 4.86
CA GLU A 716 -42.83 -20.28 4.54
C GLU A 716 -43.79 -20.45 3.35
N SER A 717 -44.83 -19.61 3.29
CA SER A 717 -45.72 -19.61 2.12
C SER A 717 -45.02 -19.16 0.86
N LYS A 718 -44.06 -18.22 1.01
CA LYS A 718 -43.21 -17.76 -0.10
C LYS A 718 -42.25 -18.86 -0.56
N GLU A 719 -41.64 -19.60 0.37
CA GLU A 719 -40.82 -20.77 0.03
C GLU A 719 -41.61 -21.81 -0.79
N ALA A 720 -42.88 -22.05 -0.41
CA ALA A 720 -43.74 -23.02 -1.08
C ALA A 720 -44.19 -22.63 -2.50
N GLU A 721 -44.03 -21.37 -2.89
CA GLU A 721 -44.28 -20.90 -4.27
C GLU A 721 -43.25 -21.42 -5.25
N PHE A 722 -42.03 -21.77 -4.77
CA PHE A 722 -40.94 -22.22 -5.63
C PHE A 722 -40.99 -23.74 -5.85
N PRO A 723 -40.90 -24.22 -7.14
CA PRO A 723 -40.99 -25.64 -7.47
C PRO A 723 -39.90 -26.50 -6.86
N GLU A 724 -38.69 -25.91 -6.69
CA GLU A 724 -37.51 -26.58 -6.16
C GLU A 724 -36.99 -25.87 -4.91
N PRO A 725 -36.78 -26.57 -3.80
CA PRO A 725 -36.28 -25.96 -2.57
C PRO A 725 -34.92 -25.24 -2.76
N GLU A 726 -34.08 -25.73 -3.66
CA GLU A 726 -32.76 -25.11 -3.92
C GLU A 726 -32.88 -23.76 -4.66
N ALA A 727 -33.94 -23.57 -5.46
CA ALA A 727 -34.15 -22.32 -6.18
C ALA A 727 -34.30 -21.12 -5.23
N ILE A 728 -35.06 -21.26 -4.15
CA ILE A 728 -35.20 -20.17 -3.18
C ILE A 728 -33.88 -19.99 -2.39
N ARG A 729 -33.14 -21.06 -2.09
CA ARG A 729 -31.82 -20.94 -1.42
C ARG A 729 -30.85 -20.13 -2.29
N GLU A 730 -30.85 -20.34 -3.58
CA GLU A 730 -30.01 -19.51 -4.48
C GLU A 730 -30.49 -18.06 -4.53
N ILE A 731 -31.79 -17.81 -4.54
CA ILE A 731 -32.33 -16.44 -4.49
C ILE A 731 -31.95 -15.73 -3.18
N GLU A 732 -31.99 -16.42 -2.05
CA GLU A 732 -31.54 -15.89 -0.76
C GLU A 732 -30.08 -15.46 -0.85
N ARG A 733 -29.21 -16.31 -1.40
CA ARG A 733 -27.79 -16.02 -1.57
C ARG A 733 -27.56 -14.82 -2.49
N VAL A 734 -28.25 -14.77 -3.62
CA VAL A 734 -28.16 -13.66 -4.59
C VAL A 734 -28.57 -12.33 -3.97
N ILE A 735 -29.72 -12.31 -3.27
CA ILE A 735 -30.23 -11.10 -2.64
C ILE A 735 -29.30 -10.66 -1.52
N LEU A 736 -28.86 -11.58 -0.65
CA LEU A 736 -27.92 -11.26 0.43
C LEU A 736 -26.62 -10.67 -0.10
N LEU A 737 -25.97 -11.31 -1.08
CA LEU A 737 -24.75 -10.78 -1.68
C LEU A 737 -24.96 -9.39 -2.25
N LYS A 738 -26.02 -9.17 -3.01
CA LYS A 738 -26.32 -7.89 -3.64
C LYS A 738 -26.56 -6.78 -2.61
N VAL A 739 -27.29 -7.07 -1.55
CA VAL A 739 -27.58 -6.10 -0.48
C VAL A 739 -26.34 -5.81 0.33
N ILE A 740 -25.61 -6.85 0.77
CA ILE A 740 -24.36 -6.70 1.53
C ILE A 740 -23.38 -5.86 0.75
N ASP A 741 -23.09 -6.21 -0.51
CA ASP A 741 -22.10 -5.51 -1.33
C ASP A 741 -22.47 -4.04 -1.52
N ARG A 742 -23.73 -3.75 -1.83
CA ARG A 742 -24.20 -2.39 -2.00
C ARG A 742 -24.05 -1.55 -0.72
N LYS A 743 -24.56 -2.06 0.40
CA LYS A 743 -24.52 -1.33 1.67
C LYS A 743 -23.10 -1.16 2.19
N TRP A 744 -22.26 -2.17 2.00
CA TRP A 744 -20.86 -2.10 2.39
C TRP A 744 -20.07 -1.07 1.57
N MET A 745 -20.27 -1.02 0.25
CA MET A 745 -19.64 0.00 -0.60
C MET A 745 -20.09 1.41 -0.24
N ASP A 746 -21.38 1.61 0.10
CA ASP A 746 -21.88 2.89 0.57
C ASP A 746 -21.26 3.28 1.91
N HIS A 747 -21.18 2.32 2.83
CA HIS A 747 -20.58 2.51 4.16
C HIS A 747 -19.09 2.87 4.12
N ILE A 748 -18.29 2.24 3.23
CA ILE A 748 -16.87 2.60 3.07
C ILE A 748 -16.75 4.09 2.68
N ASP A 749 -17.59 4.55 1.77
CA ASP A 749 -17.61 5.92 1.31
C ASP A 749 -18.00 6.89 2.44
N ASP A 750 -19.04 6.53 3.19
CA ASP A 750 -19.50 7.33 4.33
C ASP A 750 -18.45 7.41 5.45
N MET A 751 -17.73 6.31 5.72
CA MET A 751 -16.63 6.27 6.68
C MET A 751 -15.44 7.13 6.23
N GLU A 752 -15.15 7.20 4.93
CA GLU A 752 -14.12 8.08 4.41
C GLU A 752 -14.52 9.55 4.57
N GLN A 753 -15.78 9.90 4.29
CA GLN A 753 -16.30 11.26 4.52
C GLN A 753 -16.26 11.63 6.01
N LEU A 754 -16.63 10.70 6.91
CA LEU A 754 -16.54 10.89 8.34
C LEU A 754 -15.08 11.17 8.77
N ARG A 755 -14.12 10.41 8.24
CA ARG A 755 -12.69 10.59 8.53
C ARG A 755 -12.20 11.99 8.16
N GLN A 756 -12.65 12.53 7.05
CA GLN A 756 -12.28 13.87 6.61
C GLN A 756 -12.94 14.97 7.46
N GLY A 757 -14.19 14.75 7.89
CA GLY A 757 -14.95 15.72 8.69
C GLY A 757 -14.58 15.74 10.17
N VAL A 758 -14.18 14.59 10.73
CA VAL A 758 -13.96 14.44 12.18
C VAL A 758 -12.84 15.31 12.75
N GLY A 759 -11.87 15.74 11.90
CA GLY A 759 -10.79 16.62 12.31
C GLY A 759 -11.27 17.95 12.90
N LEU A 760 -12.44 18.44 12.51
CA LEU A 760 -13.05 19.65 13.06
C LEU A 760 -13.50 19.51 14.52
N GLN A 761 -13.74 18.29 15.00
CA GLN A 761 -14.11 18.02 16.39
C GLN A 761 -12.98 18.38 17.38
N ALA A 762 -11.73 18.46 16.90
CA ALA A 762 -10.62 18.91 17.71
C ALA A 762 -10.80 20.34 18.23
N TYR A 763 -11.49 21.21 17.49
CA TYR A 763 -11.83 22.57 17.93
C TYR A 763 -12.81 22.55 19.13
N GLY A 764 -13.65 21.53 19.22
CA GLY A 764 -14.54 21.27 20.35
C GLY A 764 -13.88 20.55 21.55
N GLN A 765 -12.55 20.42 21.55
CA GLN A 765 -11.76 19.69 22.56
C GLN A 765 -12.13 18.19 22.66
N ARG A 766 -12.70 17.61 21.62
CA ARG A 766 -12.96 16.18 21.52
C ARG A 766 -11.83 15.51 20.76
N ASP A 767 -11.49 14.28 21.18
CA ASP A 767 -10.49 13.48 20.44
C ASP A 767 -11.08 12.98 19.12
N PRO A 768 -10.55 13.40 17.96
CA PRO A 768 -11.10 13.01 16.66
C PRO A 768 -11.16 11.49 16.45
N LEU A 769 -10.19 10.74 16.97
CA LEU A 769 -10.18 9.29 16.83
C LEU A 769 -11.30 8.62 17.64
N VAL A 770 -11.59 9.13 18.83
CA VAL A 770 -12.68 8.62 19.68
C VAL A 770 -14.03 8.90 19.02
N GLU A 771 -14.23 10.13 18.52
CA GLU A 771 -15.46 10.51 17.81
C GLU A 771 -15.64 9.68 16.52
N TYR A 772 -14.54 9.46 15.79
CA TYR A 772 -14.57 8.60 14.60
C TYR A 772 -14.99 7.17 14.95
N LYS A 773 -14.46 6.61 16.04
CA LYS A 773 -14.85 5.27 16.50
C LYS A 773 -16.34 5.21 16.87
N MET A 774 -16.80 6.15 17.67
CA MET A 774 -18.21 6.16 18.11
C MET A 774 -19.16 6.28 16.94
N ASN A 775 -18.99 7.31 16.10
CA ASN A 775 -19.85 7.51 14.94
C ASN A 775 -19.75 6.36 13.93
N GLY A 776 -18.53 5.82 13.72
CA GLY A 776 -18.31 4.69 12.84
C GLY A 776 -19.03 3.40 13.29
N TYR A 777 -19.10 3.14 14.59
CA TYR A 777 -19.87 2.01 15.09
C TYR A 777 -21.38 2.23 14.97
N GLU A 778 -21.88 3.43 15.26
CA GLU A 778 -23.29 3.77 15.04
C GLU A 778 -23.71 3.63 13.57
N MET A 779 -22.87 4.10 12.67
CA MET A 779 -23.11 3.97 11.21
C MET A 779 -23.08 2.49 10.78
N PHE A 780 -22.18 1.68 11.34
CA PHE A 780 -22.10 0.26 11.04
C PHE A 780 -23.33 -0.51 11.55
N ASP A 781 -23.79 -0.23 12.77
CA ASP A 781 -25.00 -0.83 13.33
C ASP A 781 -26.22 -0.47 12.47
N ALA A 782 -26.37 0.81 12.08
CA ALA A 782 -27.43 1.24 11.19
C ALA A 782 -27.35 0.53 9.81
N MET A 783 -26.15 0.36 9.26
CA MET A 783 -25.94 -0.37 8.00
C MET A 783 -26.37 -1.84 8.14
N THR A 784 -26.01 -2.51 9.23
CA THR A 784 -26.37 -3.92 9.44
C THR A 784 -27.88 -4.11 9.58
N GLU A 785 -28.57 -3.22 10.28
CA GLU A 785 -30.05 -3.23 10.33
C GLU A 785 -30.64 -2.98 8.93
N ASN A 786 -30.13 -2.03 8.16
CA ASN A 786 -30.57 -1.78 6.79
C ASN A 786 -30.34 -3.00 5.88
N ILE A 787 -29.27 -3.79 6.09
CA ILE A 787 -29.05 -5.05 5.35
C ILE A 787 -30.17 -6.05 5.65
N LYS A 788 -30.55 -6.22 6.92
CA LYS A 788 -31.65 -7.11 7.33
C LYS A 788 -32.97 -6.69 6.69
N GLU A 789 -33.31 -5.41 6.82
CA GLU A 789 -34.57 -4.86 6.26
C GLU A 789 -34.66 -5.01 4.74
N ASP A 790 -33.61 -4.58 4.01
CA ASP A 790 -33.60 -4.66 2.55
C ASP A 790 -33.62 -6.11 2.07
N THR A 791 -32.91 -7.02 2.76
CA THR A 791 -32.93 -8.45 2.43
C THR A 791 -34.33 -9.05 2.59
N VAL A 792 -34.97 -8.86 3.76
CA VAL A 792 -36.31 -9.38 4.03
C VAL A 792 -37.33 -8.77 3.10
N ARG A 793 -37.27 -7.46 2.84
CA ARG A 793 -38.16 -6.75 1.92
C ARG A 793 -38.06 -7.37 0.53
N LEU A 794 -36.86 -7.52 -0.01
CA LEU A 794 -36.66 -8.08 -1.37
C LEU A 794 -37.11 -9.53 -1.44
N LEU A 795 -36.82 -10.36 -0.43
CA LEU A 795 -37.22 -11.78 -0.39
C LEU A 795 -38.72 -11.96 -0.37
N LEU A 796 -39.44 -11.16 0.40
CA LEU A 796 -40.89 -11.27 0.53
C LEU A 796 -41.63 -10.73 -0.70
N HIS A 797 -41.01 -9.86 -1.51
CA HIS A 797 -41.61 -9.25 -2.69
C HIS A 797 -41.15 -9.91 -4.01
N VAL A 798 -40.19 -10.85 -3.99
CA VAL A 798 -39.71 -11.53 -5.21
C VAL A 798 -40.82 -12.34 -5.87
N LYS A 799 -40.91 -12.33 -7.19
CA LYS A 799 -41.88 -13.11 -7.99
C LYS A 799 -41.19 -14.30 -8.65
N VAL A 800 -41.87 -15.44 -8.68
CA VAL A 800 -41.36 -16.74 -9.20
C VAL A 800 -40.94 -16.67 -10.70
N GLU A 801 -41.53 -15.74 -11.49
CA GLU A 801 -41.26 -15.58 -12.91
C GLU A 801 -39.94 -14.84 -13.22
N GLN A 802 -39.28 -14.27 -12.22
CA GLN A 802 -38.01 -13.54 -12.39
C GLN A 802 -36.83 -14.51 -12.32
N LYS A 803 -36.07 -14.65 -13.43
CA LYS A 803 -34.72 -15.20 -13.37
C LYS A 803 -33.84 -14.23 -12.57
N VAL A 804 -33.53 -14.60 -11.37
CA VAL A 804 -32.60 -13.85 -10.53
C VAL A 804 -31.21 -14.42 -10.77
N GLU A 805 -30.39 -13.66 -11.50
CA GLU A 805 -28.97 -14.00 -11.70
C GLU A 805 -28.10 -13.13 -10.79
N ARG A 806 -26.93 -13.65 -10.41
CA ARG A 806 -25.96 -12.87 -9.66
C ARG A 806 -25.38 -11.82 -10.57
N GLU A 807 -25.43 -10.57 -10.14
CA GLU A 807 -24.88 -9.42 -10.86
C GLU A 807 -23.91 -8.66 -9.96
N GLU A 808 -22.80 -8.21 -10.52
CA GLU A 808 -21.88 -7.33 -9.82
C GLU A 808 -22.55 -5.97 -9.55
N VAL A 809 -22.53 -5.52 -8.30
CA VAL A 809 -23.14 -4.25 -7.88
C VAL A 809 -22.43 -3.05 -8.49
N ALA A 810 -21.12 -3.14 -8.70
CA ALA A 810 -20.32 -2.10 -9.31
C ALA A 810 -19.21 -2.68 -10.19
N LYS A 811 -18.89 -1.99 -11.29
CA LYS A 811 -17.76 -2.34 -12.14
C LYS A 811 -16.51 -1.65 -11.65
N VAL A 812 -15.44 -2.40 -11.44
CA VAL A 812 -14.11 -1.86 -11.15
C VAL A 812 -13.65 -1.02 -12.33
N THR A 813 -13.22 0.21 -12.08
CA THR A 813 -12.69 1.13 -13.08
C THR A 813 -11.20 1.36 -12.97
N GLY A 814 -10.59 1.04 -11.83
CA GLY A 814 -9.15 1.17 -11.61
C GLY A 814 -8.74 0.87 -10.18
N THR A 815 -7.45 0.87 -9.98
CA THR A 815 -6.79 0.77 -8.67
C THR A 815 -5.88 1.98 -8.45
N ASN A 816 -5.62 2.35 -7.22
CA ASN A 816 -4.79 3.53 -6.90
C ASN A 816 -3.28 3.31 -7.13
N LYS A 817 -2.86 2.07 -7.35
CA LYS A 817 -1.47 1.70 -7.63
C LYS A 817 -1.32 1.00 -8.99
N ASP A 818 -2.10 1.44 -9.97
CA ASP A 818 -2.09 0.82 -11.30
C ASP A 818 -0.76 1.13 -12.02
N ASP A 819 0.11 0.13 -12.11
CA ASP A 819 1.40 0.18 -12.81
C ASP A 819 1.27 0.12 -14.34
N SER A 820 0.05 0.18 -14.90
CA SER A 820 -0.23 0.13 -16.34
C SER A 820 0.45 1.25 -17.15
N LEU A 821 1.11 2.19 -16.49
CA LEU A 821 1.95 3.23 -17.08
C LEU A 821 3.31 2.74 -17.61
N GLN A 822 3.66 1.47 -17.40
CA GLN A 822 4.86 0.86 -17.98
C GLN A 822 4.70 0.42 -19.46
N LYS A 823 3.51 0.60 -20.06
CA LYS A 823 3.38 0.52 -21.51
C LYS A 823 4.26 1.61 -22.09
N GLY A 824 5.33 1.18 -22.78
CA GLY A 824 6.35 2.04 -23.40
C GLY A 824 5.73 3.20 -24.16
N PRO A 825 6.50 4.23 -24.51
CA PRO A 825 5.98 5.44 -25.11
C PRO A 825 5.12 5.04 -26.31
N VAL A 826 3.83 5.36 -26.24
CA VAL A 826 2.97 5.34 -27.42
C VAL A 826 3.76 6.11 -28.47
N LYS A 827 4.21 5.43 -29.50
CA LYS A 827 4.87 6.10 -30.62
C LYS A 827 3.93 7.21 -31.03
N LYS A 828 4.29 8.46 -30.71
CA LYS A 828 3.59 9.61 -31.26
C LYS A 828 3.52 9.34 -32.74
N GLU A 829 2.33 9.16 -33.30
CA GLU A 829 2.18 9.27 -34.73
C GLU A 829 2.74 10.63 -35.08
N VAL A 830 3.87 10.61 -35.74
CA VAL A 830 4.51 11.83 -36.24
C VAL A 830 3.48 12.39 -37.19
N LYS A 831 2.74 13.41 -36.79
CA LYS A 831 1.87 14.17 -37.72
C LYS A 831 2.78 14.71 -38.81
N VAL A 832 2.78 14.03 -39.92
CA VAL A 832 3.56 14.43 -41.09
C VAL A 832 2.74 15.53 -41.78
N TYR A 833 3.28 16.74 -41.75
CA TYR A 833 2.64 17.86 -42.43
C TYR A 833 2.82 17.75 -43.95
N PRO A 834 1.92 18.34 -44.73
CA PRO A 834 1.94 18.23 -46.21
C PRO A 834 3.31 18.57 -46.88
N ASN A 835 4.12 19.42 -46.26
CA ASN A 835 5.41 19.85 -46.76
C ASN A 835 6.63 19.09 -46.21
N ASP A 836 6.43 18.17 -45.26
CA ASP A 836 7.50 17.39 -44.66
C ASP A 836 8.02 16.31 -45.64
N PRO A 837 9.24 15.81 -45.46
CA PRO A 837 9.74 14.67 -46.20
C PRO A 837 8.84 13.45 -45.98
N CYS A 838 8.49 12.74 -47.01
CA CYS A 838 7.63 11.58 -46.92
C CYS A 838 8.29 10.44 -46.11
N PRO A 839 7.62 9.86 -45.08
CA PRO A 839 8.23 8.81 -44.26
C PRO A 839 8.52 7.51 -45.05
N CYS A 840 8.03 7.36 -46.27
CA CYS A 840 8.36 6.21 -47.13
C CYS A 840 9.78 6.23 -47.68
N GLY A 841 10.60 7.27 -47.40
CA GLY A 841 12.01 7.38 -47.88
C GLY A 841 12.16 7.79 -49.35
N SER A 842 11.07 8.21 -50.01
CA SER A 842 11.10 8.61 -51.45
C SER A 842 11.80 9.94 -51.74
N GLY A 843 12.21 10.71 -50.71
CA GLY A 843 12.77 12.04 -50.82
C GLY A 843 11.79 13.12 -51.29
N LYS A 844 10.52 12.80 -51.55
CA LYS A 844 9.49 13.74 -51.96
C LYS A 844 8.71 14.26 -50.73
N LYS A 845 8.06 15.44 -50.85
CA LYS A 845 7.18 15.99 -49.81
C LYS A 845 5.97 15.07 -49.65
N TYR A 846 5.45 14.96 -48.43
CA TYR A 846 4.34 14.07 -48.09
C TYR A 846 3.10 14.24 -49.00
N LYS A 847 2.69 15.50 -49.25
CA LYS A 847 1.61 15.83 -50.20
C LYS A 847 1.82 15.40 -51.63
N GLN A 848 3.04 15.10 -52.02
CA GLN A 848 3.46 14.71 -53.40
C GLN A 848 3.76 13.19 -53.49
N CYS A 849 3.60 12.46 -52.38
CA CYS A 849 3.85 11.03 -52.26
C CYS A 849 2.69 10.31 -51.59
N CYS A 850 2.88 9.79 -50.39
CA CYS A 850 1.85 9.00 -49.69
C CYS A 850 0.65 9.83 -49.23
N GLY A 851 0.82 11.12 -49.02
CA GLY A 851 -0.27 12.07 -48.65
C GLY A 851 -0.98 12.68 -49.88
N ARG A 852 -0.87 12.10 -51.06
CA ARG A 852 -1.49 12.68 -52.31
C ARG A 852 -3.00 12.42 -52.38
N ASN A 853 -3.46 11.38 -51.69
CA ASN A 853 -4.87 10.94 -51.65
C ASN A 853 -5.46 10.96 -50.22
N ALA A 854 -4.80 11.60 -49.26
CA ALA A 854 -5.25 11.75 -47.88
C ALA A 854 -5.90 13.11 -47.63
#